data_15ada3f0bae0a5c60496c4760d420768
#
_entry.id   15ada3f0bae0a5c60496c4760d420768
#
_cell.length_a   1.000
_cell.length_b   1.000
_cell.length_c   1.000
_cell.angle_alpha   90.00
_cell.angle_beta   90.00
_cell.angle_gamma   90.00
#
_symmetry.space_group_name_H-M   'P 1'
#
loop_
_entity.id
_entity.type
_entity.pdbx_description
1 polymer ?
#
loop_
_entity_poly.entity_id
_entity_poly.type
_entity_poly.pdbx_seq_one_letter_code
_entity_poly.pdbx_strand_id
1 'polypeptide(L)'
;MQQQHAWEFFRAGGVDQVVIRTGQDIAHIGELDQKLWVALACPTRGIEFDSDTLDLIDEDKDGRIRPPELIAACQWAVARVRDPQVLADGGDVLQLSSLERDSEQGALLHAEAERMLALSGQAGGAALSLAQVRERLASLAAMRFNGDGIVSPATAGDDKALAALVERIGKAYGTAAGADGVAGIARKQAESFYADLRSLRDWHAGAEALGCGIAERDQALAAARAVDAVQAKVDDFFARTRLAAFDTRAQDPLNPSIEGYAALGREVLDSGAQAIAALPLAAVAADRALPLAQGVNPAWAGALQALREQAVQPVLGEDLQEITAAQWEQVKAALQPCRQWLAARPATPLDALPQQEVQALLDGGQEAALLDLIAQDESEKEHSLQAVALEKLIRLQRDLLVLLNNFVSFSSFYRREGAAFQAGTLYLDARSCDLTVEVSDTAAHAALAGRAKTCLAYCELRREGKKKAIVAAFTAGDVDFLFVGRNGVFYDRAGNDWDATIVKLIENPTSIGQAFFLPYKKFLRMVEEQVAKRASAKEEGVTASLGTQAGQLVTAPGTAAANATAATAAAASRKTDVGTVAALGVALGSISAVLVGIFGKFIDLGPWIPVALVGLIAAISGPSMMIAWLKLRQRSLGPILDASGWAINGRMRINLPLGRSLSQTAKVPVGARRTAGDPYAEGNGLRNTLVALAVVALLALMAWRLHWVDGLLPAGWQYGAAPAAVPAAPESAPAPAPAPAPAPAPAPAPAAAAQ
;
A
#
# COMPACT_ATOMS: atom_id res chain seq x y z
N MET A 1 37.51 1.52 32.87
CA MET A 1 37.13 2.18 31.60
C MET A 1 36.87 1.03 30.62
N GLN A 2 35.60 0.75 30.28
CA GLN A 2 35.29 -0.16 29.18
C GLN A 2 35.89 0.43 27.92
N GLN A 3 36.73 -0.32 27.22
CA GLN A 3 37.28 0.10 25.93
C GLN A 3 36.11 0.22 24.98
N GLN A 4 35.83 1.45 24.53
CA GLN A 4 34.77 1.74 23.57
C GLN A 4 35.13 1.05 22.24
N HIS A 5 34.19 0.33 21.60
CA HIS A 5 34.44 -0.37 20.33
C HIS A 5 34.89 0.62 19.25
N ALA A 6 35.92 0.27 18.50
CA ALA A 6 36.47 1.10 17.44
C ALA A 6 35.79 0.83 16.10
N TRP A 7 34.82 1.67 15.74
CA TRP A 7 34.09 1.57 14.47
C TRP A 7 34.90 2.06 13.27
N GLU A 8 34.87 1.31 12.18
CA GLU A 8 35.34 1.76 10.89
C GLU A 8 34.18 2.31 10.04
N PHE A 9 34.46 3.34 9.23
CA PHE A 9 33.48 3.94 8.33
C PHE A 9 34.03 4.06 6.91
N PHE A 10 33.15 3.94 5.93
CA PHE A 10 33.41 4.26 4.53
C PHE A 10 32.38 5.25 4.03
N ARG A 11 32.76 6.03 3.01
CA ARG A 11 31.85 7.05 2.46
C ARG A 11 31.22 6.55 1.16
N ALA A 12 29.89 6.39 1.14
CA ALA A 12 29.13 5.99 -0.04
C ALA A 12 27.73 6.65 -0.02
N GLY A 13 27.17 6.91 -1.21
CA GLY A 13 25.85 7.53 -1.30
C GLY A 13 25.73 8.95 -0.74
N GLY A 14 26.88 9.58 -0.40
CA GLY A 14 26.94 10.91 0.17
C GLY A 14 26.81 10.96 1.69
N VAL A 15 26.88 9.80 2.36
CA VAL A 15 26.86 9.61 3.82
C VAL A 15 28.01 8.70 4.23
N ASP A 16 28.43 8.79 5.49
CA ASP A 16 29.36 7.87 6.09
C ASP A 16 28.58 6.65 6.58
N GLN A 17 29.03 5.46 6.20
CA GLN A 17 28.42 4.18 6.50
C GLN A 17 29.38 3.30 7.28
N VAL A 18 28.89 2.60 8.27
CA VAL A 18 29.69 1.72 9.10
C VAL A 18 30.12 0.48 8.32
N VAL A 19 31.33 0.02 8.58
CA VAL A 19 31.86 -1.25 8.11
C VAL A 19 31.57 -2.30 9.17
N ILE A 20 30.83 -3.35 8.82
CA ILE A 20 30.53 -4.48 9.71
C ILE A 20 31.15 -5.72 9.10
N ARG A 21 32.15 -6.32 9.77
CA ARG A 21 32.90 -7.47 9.27
C ARG A 21 33.19 -8.53 10.31
N THR A 22 33.28 -8.14 11.56
CA THR A 22 33.74 -9.01 12.65
C THR A 22 32.61 -9.33 13.61
N GLY A 23 32.76 -10.40 14.36
CA GLY A 23 31.84 -10.73 15.45
C GLY A 23 31.77 -9.66 16.54
N GLN A 24 32.87 -8.91 16.74
CA GLN A 24 32.89 -7.78 17.67
C GLN A 24 32.03 -6.61 17.17
N ASP A 25 32.01 -6.36 15.87
CA ASP A 25 31.09 -5.34 15.30
C ASP A 25 29.62 -5.74 15.58
N ILE A 26 29.29 -7.02 15.42
CA ILE A 26 27.95 -7.54 15.69
C ILE A 26 27.62 -7.40 17.19
N ALA A 27 28.54 -7.74 18.08
CA ALA A 27 28.35 -7.70 19.53
C ALA A 27 28.07 -6.26 20.04
N HIS A 28 28.70 -5.26 19.43
CA HIS A 28 28.57 -3.87 19.83
C HIS A 28 27.55 -3.07 19.01
N ILE A 29 26.79 -3.70 18.12
CA ILE A 29 25.86 -3.01 17.22
C ILE A 29 24.86 -2.11 17.95
N GLY A 30 24.48 -2.46 19.18
CA GLY A 30 23.59 -1.68 20.03
C GLY A 30 24.21 -0.36 20.54
N GLU A 31 25.55 -0.21 20.50
CA GLU A 31 26.26 1.00 20.88
C GLU A 31 26.34 2.01 19.72
N LEU A 32 26.10 1.57 18.48
CA LEU A 32 26.11 2.41 17.30
C LEU A 32 24.84 3.27 17.25
N ASP A 33 25.03 4.61 17.24
CA ASP A 33 23.91 5.55 17.15
C ASP A 33 23.06 5.25 15.89
N GLN A 34 21.77 4.98 16.09
CA GLN A 34 20.82 4.64 15.01
C GLN A 34 20.70 5.74 13.95
N LYS A 35 21.08 6.97 14.24
CA LYS A 35 21.16 8.06 13.26
C LYS A 35 22.20 7.80 12.17
N LEU A 36 23.17 6.92 12.44
CA LEU A 36 24.19 6.51 11.48
C LEU A 36 23.75 5.31 10.63
N TRP A 37 22.65 4.65 10.99
CA TRP A 37 22.11 3.53 10.22
C TRP A 37 21.50 4.03 8.92
N VAL A 38 21.71 3.30 7.84
CA VAL A 38 21.21 3.68 6.51
C VAL A 38 19.71 3.47 6.41
N ALA A 39 19.19 2.39 6.99
CA ALA A 39 17.76 2.12 7.08
C ALA A 39 17.31 2.00 8.54
N LEU A 40 16.08 2.42 8.84
CA LEU A 40 15.42 2.30 10.14
C LEU A 40 14.22 1.35 10.12
N ALA A 41 13.84 0.85 8.96
CA ALA A 41 12.90 -0.25 8.81
C ALA A 41 13.17 -1.00 7.50
N CYS A 42 12.99 -2.31 7.52
CA CYS A 42 13.12 -3.21 6.40
C CYS A 42 11.86 -4.09 6.33
N PRO A 43 11.20 -4.23 5.17
CA PRO A 43 10.07 -5.15 5.04
C PRO A 43 10.54 -6.61 5.12
N THR A 44 9.71 -7.50 5.67
CA THR A 44 10.01 -8.94 5.75
C THR A 44 9.67 -9.69 4.46
N ARG A 45 9.05 -9.03 3.48
CA ARG A 45 8.65 -9.61 2.19
C ARG A 45 9.00 -8.66 1.03
N GLY A 46 9.08 -9.21 -0.17
CA GLY A 46 9.44 -8.44 -1.37
C GLY A 46 10.92 -8.05 -1.44
N ILE A 47 11.76 -8.77 -0.70
CA ILE A 47 13.23 -8.64 -0.73
C ILE A 47 13.87 -10.00 -0.95
N GLU A 48 15.06 -10.01 -1.50
CA GLU A 48 15.85 -11.21 -1.76
C GLU A 48 16.66 -11.61 -0.51
N PHE A 49 15.93 -12.13 0.45
CA PHE A 49 16.47 -12.62 1.72
C PHE A 49 15.63 -13.80 2.24
N ASP A 50 16.18 -14.61 3.13
CA ASP A 50 15.46 -15.73 3.74
C ASP A 50 14.30 -15.21 4.60
N SER A 51 13.07 -15.47 4.16
CA SER A 51 11.85 -15.04 4.85
C SER A 51 11.70 -15.61 6.25
N ASP A 52 12.15 -16.88 6.46
CA ASP A 52 12.05 -17.53 7.76
C ASP A 52 13.00 -16.87 8.77
N THR A 53 14.20 -16.44 8.33
CA THR A 53 15.11 -15.66 9.19
C THR A 53 14.51 -14.31 9.56
N LEU A 54 13.86 -13.63 8.60
CA LEU A 54 13.21 -12.34 8.88
C LEU A 54 12.04 -12.50 9.85
N ASP A 55 11.23 -13.55 9.71
CA ASP A 55 10.12 -13.87 10.62
C ASP A 55 10.55 -14.20 12.05
N LEU A 56 11.77 -14.70 12.22
CA LEU A 56 12.38 -14.96 13.54
C LEU A 56 12.91 -13.68 14.21
N ILE A 57 13.18 -12.63 13.42
CA ILE A 57 13.65 -11.33 13.91
C ILE A 57 12.47 -10.38 14.17
N ASP A 58 11.44 -10.44 13.34
CA ASP A 58 10.18 -9.68 13.47
C ASP A 58 9.37 -10.24 14.64
N GLU A 59 9.66 -9.76 15.88
CA GLU A 59 9.06 -10.28 17.11
C GLU A 59 7.61 -9.86 17.29
N ASP A 60 7.23 -8.64 16.84
CA ASP A 60 5.87 -8.11 16.93
C ASP A 60 4.97 -8.49 15.75
N LYS A 61 5.55 -9.16 14.72
CA LYS A 61 4.89 -9.68 13.51
C LYS A 61 4.12 -8.62 12.71
N ASP A 62 4.65 -7.39 12.69
CA ASP A 62 4.06 -6.31 11.92
C ASP A 62 4.52 -6.29 10.44
N GLY A 63 5.36 -7.24 10.03
CA GLY A 63 5.90 -7.39 8.68
C GLY A 63 7.07 -6.47 8.38
N ARG A 64 7.73 -5.93 9.39
CA ARG A 64 8.90 -5.05 9.28
C ARG A 64 9.89 -5.30 10.39
N ILE A 65 11.16 -5.26 10.07
CA ILE A 65 12.24 -5.28 11.06
C ILE A 65 12.70 -3.85 11.34
N ARG A 66 12.82 -3.52 12.63
CA ARG A 66 13.33 -2.23 13.12
C ARG A 66 14.61 -2.39 13.94
N PRO A 67 15.36 -1.29 14.22
CA PRO A 67 16.59 -1.36 14.97
C PRO A 67 16.50 -2.10 16.31
N PRO A 68 15.46 -1.93 17.15
CA PRO A 68 15.36 -2.66 18.40
C PRO A 68 15.34 -4.17 18.24
N GLU A 69 14.59 -4.69 17.26
CA GLU A 69 14.48 -6.11 16.97
C GLU A 69 15.79 -6.68 16.44
N LEU A 70 16.44 -5.95 15.52
CA LEU A 70 17.73 -6.36 14.98
C LEU A 70 18.82 -6.35 16.06
N ILE A 71 18.84 -5.35 16.94
CA ILE A 71 19.75 -5.30 18.10
C ILE A 71 19.45 -6.47 19.05
N ALA A 72 18.17 -6.73 19.36
CA ALA A 72 17.76 -7.85 20.21
C ALA A 72 18.21 -9.20 19.59
N ALA A 73 18.04 -9.39 18.30
CA ALA A 73 18.51 -10.60 17.61
C ALA A 73 20.04 -10.77 17.67
N CYS A 74 20.81 -9.67 17.48
CA CYS A 74 22.25 -9.70 17.66
C CYS A 74 22.66 -10.07 19.08
N GLN A 75 22.08 -9.39 20.09
CA GLN A 75 22.37 -9.66 21.50
C GLN A 75 21.98 -11.09 21.89
N TRP A 76 20.82 -11.56 21.40
CA TRP A 76 20.35 -12.92 21.63
C TRP A 76 21.32 -13.97 21.08
N ALA A 77 21.84 -13.75 19.86
CA ALA A 77 22.80 -14.68 19.24
C ALA A 77 24.16 -14.63 19.93
N VAL A 78 24.69 -13.43 20.21
CA VAL A 78 25.98 -13.24 20.89
C VAL A 78 26.00 -13.88 22.28
N ALA A 79 24.92 -13.80 23.03
CA ALA A 79 24.81 -14.40 24.36
C ALA A 79 24.86 -15.95 24.37
N ARG A 80 24.70 -16.58 23.20
CA ARG A 80 24.64 -18.05 23.04
C ARG A 80 25.87 -18.66 22.38
N VAL A 81 26.76 -17.83 21.86
CA VAL A 81 28.01 -18.28 21.26
C VAL A 81 29.20 -17.85 22.11
N ARG A 82 30.23 -18.70 22.18
CA ARG A 82 31.45 -18.44 22.91
C ARG A 82 32.30 -17.34 22.30
N ASP A 83 32.35 -17.32 20.97
CA ASP A 83 33.01 -16.29 20.18
C ASP A 83 32.03 -15.73 19.15
N PRO A 84 31.68 -14.44 19.25
CA PRO A 84 30.82 -13.78 18.28
C PRO A 84 31.32 -13.87 16.83
N GLN A 85 32.60 -14.18 16.59
CA GLN A 85 33.16 -14.30 15.26
C GLN A 85 32.45 -15.37 14.41
N VAL A 86 31.90 -16.40 15.03
CA VAL A 86 31.09 -17.43 14.37
C VAL A 86 29.89 -16.83 13.61
N LEU A 87 29.30 -15.75 14.13
CA LEU A 87 28.19 -15.04 13.49
C LEU A 87 28.65 -14.23 12.27
N ALA A 88 29.92 -13.84 12.23
CA ALA A 88 30.52 -13.14 11.10
C ALA A 88 31.08 -14.10 10.03
N ASP A 89 31.51 -15.28 10.43
CA ASP A 89 32.02 -16.32 9.52
C ASP A 89 30.88 -16.92 8.67
N GLY A 90 29.66 -16.91 9.21
CA GLY A 90 28.46 -17.38 8.50
C GLY A 90 28.34 -18.90 8.43
N GLY A 91 27.52 -19.38 7.49
CA GLY A 91 27.30 -20.82 7.26
C GLY A 91 26.10 -21.41 7.98
N ASP A 92 25.60 -22.52 7.47
CA ASP A 92 24.40 -23.23 7.92
C ASP A 92 24.70 -24.45 8.80
N VAL A 93 25.95 -24.56 9.27
CA VAL A 93 26.44 -25.62 10.16
C VAL A 93 27.01 -25.00 11.42
N LEU A 94 26.40 -25.31 12.55
CA LEU A 94 26.82 -24.88 13.87
C LEU A 94 27.78 -25.92 14.48
N GLN A 95 28.99 -25.48 14.86
CA GLN A 95 29.89 -26.31 15.64
C GLN A 95 29.43 -26.30 17.11
N LEU A 96 29.26 -27.48 17.74
CA LEU A 96 28.84 -27.56 19.13
C LEU A 96 29.83 -26.90 20.09
N SER A 97 31.13 -26.89 19.72
CA SER A 97 32.18 -26.21 20.50
C SER A 97 32.05 -24.67 20.50
N SER A 98 31.30 -24.10 19.57
CA SER A 98 31.06 -22.65 19.48
C SER A 98 29.93 -22.18 20.41
N LEU A 99 29.15 -23.09 20.97
CA LEU A 99 28.10 -22.75 21.93
C LEU A 99 28.68 -22.33 23.29
N GLU A 100 28.09 -21.31 23.90
CA GLU A 100 28.44 -20.84 25.23
C GLU A 100 27.89 -21.79 26.30
N ARG A 101 28.76 -22.54 26.97
CA ARG A 101 28.35 -23.56 27.93
C ARG A 101 28.26 -23.08 29.38
N ASP A 102 28.89 -21.94 29.67
CA ASP A 102 28.94 -21.37 31.01
C ASP A 102 27.63 -20.62 31.32
N SER A 103 26.79 -20.34 30.36
CA SER A 103 25.44 -19.80 30.52
C SER A 103 24.40 -20.92 30.57
N GLU A 104 23.36 -20.76 31.39
CA GLU A 104 22.25 -21.72 31.49
C GLU A 104 21.60 -21.95 30.09
N GLN A 105 21.36 -20.90 29.36
CA GLN A 105 20.72 -20.97 28.05
C GLN A 105 21.59 -21.66 26.98
N GLY A 106 22.88 -21.40 27.00
CA GLY A 106 23.80 -22.04 26.06
C GLY A 106 24.05 -23.53 26.42
N ALA A 107 24.05 -23.88 27.70
CA ALA A 107 24.12 -25.28 28.18
C ALA A 107 22.89 -26.08 27.70
N LEU A 108 21.67 -25.49 27.80
CA LEU A 108 20.42 -26.11 27.30
C LEU A 108 20.47 -26.34 25.81
N LEU A 109 20.92 -25.34 25.04
CA LEU A 109 21.08 -25.48 23.59
C LEU A 109 22.08 -26.57 23.22
N HIS A 110 23.18 -26.63 23.93
CA HIS A 110 24.20 -27.68 23.72
C HIS A 110 23.64 -29.08 24.00
N ALA A 111 22.93 -29.27 25.13
CA ALA A 111 22.32 -30.54 25.49
C ALA A 111 21.28 -31.00 24.44
N GLU A 112 20.45 -30.06 23.92
CA GLU A 112 19.48 -30.38 22.89
C GLU A 112 20.16 -30.70 21.56
N ALA A 113 21.23 -29.99 21.19
CA ALA A 113 21.99 -30.29 20.00
C ALA A 113 22.63 -31.69 20.04
N GLU A 114 23.19 -32.09 21.19
CA GLU A 114 23.70 -33.45 21.42
C GLU A 114 22.57 -34.50 21.33
N ARG A 115 21.40 -34.21 21.91
CA ARG A 115 20.21 -35.06 21.82
C ARG A 115 19.76 -35.25 20.37
N MET A 116 19.71 -34.18 19.61
CA MET A 116 19.35 -34.23 18.17
C MET A 116 20.32 -35.09 17.37
N LEU A 117 21.62 -34.92 17.57
CA LEU A 117 22.64 -35.73 16.94
C LEU A 117 22.53 -37.21 17.32
N ALA A 118 22.25 -37.51 18.59
CA ALA A 118 22.04 -38.89 19.02
C ALA A 118 20.80 -39.52 18.37
N LEU A 119 19.68 -38.79 18.30
CA LEU A 119 18.45 -39.23 17.64
C LEU A 119 18.61 -39.44 16.12
N SER A 120 19.47 -38.66 15.46
CA SER A 120 19.80 -38.83 14.04
C SER A 120 20.89 -39.91 13.76
N GLY A 121 21.30 -40.70 14.79
CA GLY A 121 22.31 -41.73 14.66
C GLY A 121 23.74 -41.21 14.60
N GLN A 122 23.97 -39.93 14.90
CA GLN A 122 25.28 -39.27 14.89
C GLN A 122 25.76 -38.92 16.31
N ALA A 123 25.55 -39.82 17.25
CA ALA A 123 25.94 -39.60 18.66
C ALA A 123 27.43 -39.24 18.74
N GLY A 124 27.76 -38.16 19.47
CA GLY A 124 29.13 -37.64 19.54
C GLY A 124 29.59 -36.82 18.35
N GLY A 125 28.67 -36.45 17.42
CA GLY A 125 28.97 -35.52 16.32
C GLY A 125 29.33 -34.13 16.86
N ALA A 126 30.28 -33.46 16.19
CA ALA A 126 30.79 -32.15 16.61
C ALA A 126 30.01 -30.97 16.01
N ALA A 127 29.11 -31.20 15.04
CA ALA A 127 28.44 -30.17 14.27
C ALA A 127 27.00 -30.54 13.95
N LEU A 128 26.12 -29.53 13.95
CA LEU A 128 24.71 -29.66 13.66
C LEU A 128 24.33 -28.71 12.50
N SER A 129 23.74 -29.25 11.45
CA SER A 129 23.30 -28.44 10.29
C SER A 129 21.87 -27.93 10.44
N LEU A 130 21.55 -26.84 9.76
CA LEU A 130 20.20 -26.30 9.69
C LEU A 130 19.20 -27.35 9.14
N ALA A 131 19.62 -28.14 8.14
CA ALA A 131 18.80 -29.21 7.58
C ALA A 131 18.40 -30.26 8.62
N GLN A 132 19.34 -30.70 9.45
CA GLN A 132 19.07 -31.67 10.53
C GLN A 132 18.11 -31.10 11.59
N VAL A 133 18.27 -29.81 11.95
CA VAL A 133 17.36 -29.15 12.91
C VAL A 133 15.95 -29.07 12.32
N ARG A 134 15.80 -28.67 11.07
CA ARG A 134 14.50 -28.59 10.38
C ARG A 134 13.83 -29.96 10.24
N GLU A 135 14.58 -30.99 9.89
CA GLU A 135 14.08 -32.36 9.83
C GLU A 135 13.59 -32.81 11.22
N ARG A 136 14.33 -32.47 12.29
CA ARG A 136 13.93 -32.78 13.66
C ARG A 136 12.65 -32.00 14.05
N LEU A 137 12.56 -30.72 13.76
CA LEU A 137 11.37 -29.89 14.01
C LEU A 137 10.14 -30.43 13.27
N ALA A 138 10.29 -30.84 12.02
CA ALA A 138 9.24 -31.48 11.24
C ALA A 138 8.80 -32.81 11.88
N SER A 139 9.78 -33.61 12.37
CA SER A 139 9.48 -34.86 13.08
C SER A 139 8.77 -34.62 14.40
N LEU A 140 9.20 -33.60 15.17
CA LEU A 140 8.54 -33.19 16.42
C LEU A 140 7.10 -32.75 16.15
N ALA A 141 6.88 -31.91 15.14
CA ALA A 141 5.55 -31.43 14.76
C ALA A 141 4.59 -32.58 14.40
N ALA A 142 5.13 -33.68 13.84
CA ALA A 142 4.35 -34.88 13.48
C ALA A 142 4.13 -35.86 14.65
N MET A 143 4.76 -35.64 15.80
CA MET A 143 4.55 -36.47 16.98
C MET A 143 3.20 -36.19 17.62
N ARG A 144 2.65 -37.22 18.30
CA ARG A 144 1.39 -37.08 19.06
C ARG A 144 1.47 -35.99 20.12
N PHE A 145 2.63 -35.89 20.80
CA PHE A 145 2.98 -34.84 21.75
C PHE A 145 4.19 -34.10 21.20
N ASN A 146 3.97 -32.87 20.81
CA ASN A 146 4.98 -32.06 20.12
C ASN A 146 5.50 -30.86 20.93
N GLY A 147 4.93 -30.66 22.13
CA GLY A 147 5.35 -29.61 23.05
C GLY A 147 4.82 -28.22 22.74
N ASP A 148 3.85 -28.08 21.84
CA ASP A 148 3.28 -26.77 21.50
C ASP A 148 2.14 -26.34 22.46
N GLY A 149 1.71 -27.23 23.34
CA GLY A 149 0.61 -27.02 24.29
C GLY A 149 -0.77 -27.07 23.64
N ILE A 150 -0.87 -27.55 22.40
CA ILE A 150 -2.12 -27.67 21.65
C ILE A 150 -2.51 -29.15 21.49
N VAL A 151 -3.67 -29.47 21.99
CA VAL A 151 -4.22 -30.83 21.92
C VAL A 151 -5.35 -30.85 20.88
N SER A 152 -5.17 -31.62 19.80
CA SER A 152 -6.18 -31.84 18.77
C SER A 152 -7.07 -33.06 19.09
N PRO A 153 -8.21 -33.27 18.43
CA PRO A 153 -8.99 -34.51 18.56
C PRO A 153 -8.17 -35.77 18.25
N ALA A 154 -7.18 -35.68 17.35
CA ALA A 154 -6.28 -36.79 17.02
C ALA A 154 -5.30 -37.11 18.15
N THR A 155 -4.91 -36.13 18.95
CA THR A 155 -4.05 -36.30 20.13
C THR A 155 -4.73 -37.18 21.21
N ALA A 156 -6.07 -37.24 21.25
CA ALA A 156 -6.79 -38.13 22.15
C ALA A 156 -6.60 -39.64 21.81
N GLY A 157 -6.12 -39.98 20.62
CA GLY A 157 -5.91 -41.36 20.17
C GLY A 157 -7.21 -42.14 20.08
N ASP A 158 -7.28 -43.33 20.77
CA ASP A 158 -8.46 -44.20 20.73
C ASP A 158 -9.62 -43.72 21.61
N ASP A 159 -9.41 -42.72 22.45
CA ASP A 159 -10.47 -42.17 23.32
C ASP A 159 -11.37 -41.20 22.54
N LYS A 160 -12.45 -41.78 21.99
CA LYS A 160 -13.45 -41.05 21.21
C LYS A 160 -14.21 -40.01 22.05
N ALA A 161 -14.37 -40.27 23.36
CA ALA A 161 -15.09 -39.33 24.21
C ALA A 161 -14.24 -38.09 24.51
N LEU A 162 -12.94 -38.28 24.70
CA LEU A 162 -11.99 -37.19 24.89
C LEU A 162 -11.80 -36.40 23.55
N ALA A 163 -11.74 -37.09 22.43
CA ALA A 163 -11.68 -36.45 21.10
C ALA A 163 -12.89 -35.56 20.86
N ALA A 164 -14.10 -36.05 21.14
CA ALA A 164 -15.34 -35.28 20.99
C ALA A 164 -15.39 -34.08 21.96
N LEU A 165 -14.83 -34.23 23.18
CA LEU A 165 -14.72 -33.14 24.14
C LEU A 165 -13.79 -32.04 23.64
N VAL A 166 -12.62 -32.38 23.10
CA VAL A 166 -11.67 -31.42 22.48
C VAL A 166 -12.35 -30.65 21.34
N GLU A 167 -13.08 -31.36 20.46
CA GLU A 167 -13.81 -30.73 19.37
C GLU A 167 -14.92 -29.78 19.88
N ARG A 168 -15.64 -30.18 20.92
CA ARG A 168 -16.67 -29.35 21.56
C ARG A 168 -16.10 -28.08 22.17
N ILE A 169 -15.00 -28.18 22.90
CA ILE A 169 -14.31 -27.03 23.49
C ILE A 169 -13.85 -26.10 22.38
N GLY A 170 -13.24 -26.63 21.32
CA GLY A 170 -12.79 -25.84 20.17
C GLY A 170 -13.92 -25.10 19.46
N LYS A 171 -15.11 -25.72 19.36
CA LYS A 171 -16.30 -25.03 18.79
C LYS A 171 -16.80 -23.90 19.67
N ALA A 172 -16.74 -24.04 20.98
CA ALA A 172 -17.27 -23.05 21.94
C ALA A 172 -16.28 -21.89 22.20
N TYR A 173 -14.99 -22.17 22.32
CA TYR A 173 -13.95 -21.21 22.75
C TYR A 173 -12.95 -20.86 21.66
N GLY A 174 -13.17 -21.37 20.44
CA GLY A 174 -12.22 -21.24 19.35
C GLY A 174 -11.10 -22.27 19.41
N THR A 175 -10.39 -22.43 18.31
CA THR A 175 -9.25 -23.33 18.17
C THR A 175 -7.96 -22.55 18.00
N ALA A 176 -6.84 -23.13 18.42
CA ALA A 176 -5.50 -22.69 18.09
C ALA A 176 -4.89 -23.65 17.04
N ALA A 177 -4.03 -23.15 16.16
CA ALA A 177 -3.31 -23.99 15.20
C ALA A 177 -2.10 -24.62 15.91
N GLY A 178 -2.02 -25.95 15.87
CA GLY A 178 -0.83 -26.66 16.33
C GLY A 178 0.36 -26.51 15.38
N ALA A 179 1.53 -26.91 15.81
CA ALA A 179 2.76 -26.93 15.03
C ALA A 179 2.65 -27.87 13.79
N ASP A 180 1.79 -28.88 13.87
CA ASP A 180 1.42 -29.79 12.77
C ASP A 180 0.41 -29.17 11.79
N GLY A 181 -0.09 -27.96 12.05
CA GLY A 181 -1.13 -27.30 11.28
C GLY A 181 -2.55 -27.77 11.58
N VAL A 182 -2.73 -28.73 12.52
CA VAL A 182 -4.05 -29.21 12.94
C VAL A 182 -4.64 -28.30 14.01
N ALA A 183 -5.92 -28.00 13.91
CA ALA A 183 -6.63 -27.19 14.88
C ALA A 183 -6.89 -27.97 16.17
N GLY A 184 -6.55 -27.40 17.31
CA GLY A 184 -6.74 -27.99 18.64
C GLY A 184 -7.09 -26.96 19.69
N ILE A 185 -7.00 -27.33 20.97
CA ILE A 185 -7.24 -26.49 22.12
C ILE A 185 -6.00 -26.41 23.00
N ALA A 186 -5.76 -25.28 23.61
CA ALA A 186 -4.74 -25.09 24.63
C ALA A 186 -5.34 -25.23 26.04
N ARG A 187 -4.49 -25.31 27.06
CA ARG A 187 -4.86 -25.36 28.47
C ARG A 187 -5.88 -24.29 28.85
N LYS A 188 -5.70 -23.07 28.42
CA LYS A 188 -6.60 -21.94 28.72
C LYS A 188 -8.04 -22.20 28.29
N GLN A 189 -8.27 -22.77 27.11
CA GLN A 189 -9.63 -23.08 26.62
C GLN A 189 -10.26 -24.20 27.44
N ALA A 190 -9.48 -25.24 27.81
CA ALA A 190 -9.94 -26.32 28.67
C ALA A 190 -10.33 -25.81 30.07
N GLU A 191 -9.49 -24.99 30.69
CA GLU A 191 -9.75 -24.39 31.99
C GLU A 191 -10.95 -23.46 31.98
N SER A 192 -11.08 -22.61 30.94
CA SER A 192 -12.24 -21.73 30.75
C SER A 192 -13.53 -22.51 30.59
N PHE A 193 -13.52 -23.60 29.80
CA PHE A 193 -14.66 -24.48 29.63
C PHE A 193 -15.16 -25.04 30.94
N TYR A 194 -14.26 -25.63 31.75
CA TYR A 194 -14.63 -26.20 33.03
C TYR A 194 -14.97 -25.16 34.09
N ALA A 195 -14.36 -23.98 34.06
CA ALA A 195 -14.74 -22.85 34.92
C ALA A 195 -16.17 -22.39 34.63
N ASP A 196 -16.53 -22.27 33.36
CA ASP A 196 -17.87 -21.88 32.96
C ASP A 196 -18.92 -22.97 33.26
N LEU A 197 -18.56 -24.27 33.11
CA LEU A 197 -19.43 -25.37 33.54
C LEU A 197 -19.70 -25.30 35.05
N ARG A 198 -18.68 -25.02 35.88
CA ARG A 198 -18.84 -24.87 37.34
C ARG A 198 -19.73 -23.66 37.65
N SER A 199 -19.51 -22.54 36.96
CA SER A 199 -20.35 -21.34 37.15
C SER A 199 -21.81 -21.59 36.76
N LEU A 200 -22.06 -22.35 35.70
CA LEU A 200 -23.42 -22.74 35.27
C LEU A 200 -24.04 -23.73 36.30
N ARG A 201 -23.29 -24.71 36.76
CA ARG A 201 -23.75 -25.64 37.83
C ARG A 201 -24.16 -24.88 39.09
N ASP A 202 -23.30 -23.95 39.54
CA ASP A 202 -23.54 -23.17 40.78
C ASP A 202 -24.74 -22.23 40.56
N TRP A 203 -24.89 -21.66 39.39
CA TRP A 203 -26.08 -20.91 39.04
C TRP A 203 -27.33 -21.78 39.02
N HIS A 204 -27.31 -22.97 38.41
CA HIS A 204 -28.42 -23.93 38.44
C HIS A 204 -28.78 -24.38 39.88
N ALA A 205 -27.78 -24.68 40.71
CA ALA A 205 -28.00 -25.05 42.11
C ALA A 205 -28.65 -23.89 42.90
N GLY A 206 -28.29 -22.64 42.61
CA GLY A 206 -28.92 -21.49 43.25
C GLY A 206 -30.43 -21.38 43.01
N ALA A 207 -30.94 -22.04 41.96
CA ALA A 207 -32.36 -22.06 41.64
C ALA A 207 -33.21 -22.88 42.65
N GLU A 208 -32.62 -23.87 43.34
CA GLU A 208 -33.35 -24.72 44.28
C GLU A 208 -33.70 -23.99 45.62
N ALA A 209 -32.97 -22.93 45.93
CA ALA A 209 -33.14 -22.14 47.14
C ALA A 209 -34.00 -20.89 46.99
N LEU A 210 -34.56 -20.67 45.78
CA LEU A 210 -35.33 -19.42 45.47
C LEU A 210 -36.72 -19.42 46.13
N GLY A 211 -36.92 -18.58 47.13
CA GLY A 211 -38.24 -18.30 47.75
C GLY A 211 -39.00 -17.26 46.92
N CYS A 212 -39.62 -17.63 45.78
CA CYS A 212 -40.21 -16.71 44.83
C CYS A 212 -41.77 -16.54 45.04
N GLY A 213 -42.33 -17.02 46.11
CA GLY A 213 -43.81 -16.90 46.35
C GLY A 213 -44.65 -17.80 45.42
N ILE A 214 -44.02 -18.56 44.52
CA ILE A 214 -44.64 -19.51 43.58
C ILE A 214 -43.96 -20.86 43.81
N ALA A 215 -44.78 -21.90 44.05
CA ALA A 215 -44.24 -23.21 44.44
C ALA A 215 -43.49 -23.94 43.31
N GLU A 216 -43.98 -23.79 42.09
CA GLU A 216 -43.37 -24.40 40.90
C GLU A 216 -42.30 -23.49 40.30
N ARG A 217 -41.06 -24.01 40.17
CA ARG A 217 -39.91 -23.28 39.65
C ARG A 217 -40.14 -22.68 38.25
N ASP A 218 -40.64 -23.48 37.32
CA ASP A 218 -40.83 -23.04 35.94
C ASP A 218 -41.89 -21.95 35.81
N GLN A 219 -42.93 -22.01 36.63
CA GLN A 219 -43.95 -20.93 36.79
C GLN A 219 -43.34 -19.68 37.41
N ALA A 220 -42.48 -19.79 38.42
CA ALA A 220 -41.78 -18.64 39.02
C ALA A 220 -40.85 -17.96 38.02
N LEU A 221 -40.17 -18.72 37.17
CA LEU A 221 -39.34 -18.17 36.10
C LEU A 221 -40.14 -17.49 34.99
N ALA A 222 -41.28 -18.11 34.62
CA ALA A 222 -42.22 -17.49 33.65
C ALA A 222 -42.79 -16.19 34.19
N ALA A 223 -43.19 -16.16 35.46
CA ALA A 223 -43.67 -14.98 36.18
C ALA A 223 -42.60 -13.85 36.21
N ALA A 224 -41.37 -14.18 36.54
CA ALA A 224 -40.26 -13.24 36.58
C ALA A 224 -40.04 -12.58 35.18
N ARG A 225 -40.02 -13.40 34.13
CA ARG A 225 -39.90 -12.92 32.75
C ARG A 225 -41.08 -12.05 32.31
N ALA A 226 -42.31 -12.42 32.70
CA ALA A 226 -43.51 -11.61 32.44
C ALA A 226 -43.44 -10.23 33.11
N VAL A 227 -42.93 -10.15 34.34
CA VAL A 227 -42.66 -8.89 35.02
C VAL A 227 -41.61 -8.08 34.29
N ASP A 228 -40.46 -8.67 33.95
CA ASP A 228 -39.37 -7.95 33.26
C ASP A 228 -39.80 -7.36 31.92
N ALA A 229 -40.65 -8.09 31.17
CA ALA A 229 -41.14 -7.63 29.87
C ALA A 229 -41.96 -6.35 29.92
N VAL A 230 -42.63 -6.07 31.05
CA VAL A 230 -43.54 -4.92 31.16
C VAL A 230 -43.15 -3.91 32.22
N GLN A 231 -42.15 -4.22 33.07
CA GLN A 231 -41.84 -3.42 34.26
C GLN A 231 -41.69 -1.93 33.96
N ALA A 232 -40.87 -1.58 32.97
CA ALA A 232 -40.60 -0.19 32.63
C ALA A 232 -41.87 0.59 32.27
N LYS A 233 -42.81 -0.08 31.58
CA LYS A 233 -44.06 0.52 31.16
C LYS A 233 -45.08 0.59 32.30
N VAL A 234 -45.10 -0.41 33.18
CA VAL A 234 -46.00 -0.40 34.36
C VAL A 234 -45.52 0.62 35.38
N ASP A 235 -44.23 0.72 35.62
CA ASP A 235 -43.63 1.74 36.50
C ASP A 235 -43.89 3.17 35.96
N ASP A 236 -43.75 3.38 34.61
CA ASP A 236 -44.10 4.64 33.94
C ASP A 236 -45.60 4.98 34.15
N PHE A 237 -46.48 3.99 33.97
CA PHE A 237 -47.93 4.21 34.21
C PHE A 237 -48.21 4.68 35.62
N PHE A 238 -47.68 3.98 36.64
CA PHE A 238 -47.90 4.38 38.04
C PHE A 238 -47.19 5.69 38.41
N ALA A 239 -46.08 6.01 37.79
CA ALA A 239 -45.46 7.33 37.97
C ALA A 239 -46.35 8.45 37.41
N ARG A 240 -46.98 8.24 36.27
CA ARG A 240 -47.93 9.20 35.67
C ARG A 240 -49.18 9.35 36.52
N THR A 241 -49.78 8.28 37.05
CA THR A 241 -50.97 8.34 37.89
C THR A 241 -50.71 9.09 39.21
N ARG A 242 -49.51 8.87 39.82
CA ARG A 242 -49.07 9.62 41.00
C ARG A 242 -48.85 11.11 40.68
N LEU A 243 -48.33 11.45 39.52
CA LEU A 243 -48.18 12.85 39.10
C LEU A 243 -49.53 13.52 38.84
N ALA A 244 -50.48 12.79 38.24
CA ALA A 244 -51.86 13.26 38.07
C ALA A 244 -52.61 13.43 39.42
N ALA A 245 -52.29 12.62 40.44
CA ALA A 245 -52.79 12.75 41.79
C ALA A 245 -52.19 13.96 42.52
N PHE A 246 -50.91 14.25 42.29
CA PHE A 246 -50.25 15.43 42.85
C PHE A 246 -50.78 16.74 42.25
N ASP A 247 -50.98 16.79 40.94
CA ASP A 247 -51.58 17.97 40.26
C ASP A 247 -52.55 17.48 39.17
N THR A 248 -53.84 17.71 39.38
CA THR A 248 -54.91 17.30 38.44
C THR A 248 -54.78 17.91 37.06
N ARG A 249 -54.09 19.04 36.92
CA ARG A 249 -53.78 19.67 35.63
C ARG A 249 -52.81 18.85 34.78
N ALA A 250 -52.06 17.98 35.39
CA ALA A 250 -51.13 17.10 34.70
C ALA A 250 -51.83 15.91 33.98
N GLN A 251 -53.08 15.63 34.30
CA GLN A 251 -53.80 14.48 33.74
C GLN A 251 -53.92 14.54 32.22
N ASP A 252 -54.34 15.69 31.67
CA ASP A 252 -54.50 15.84 30.21
C ASP A 252 -53.18 15.76 29.45
N PRO A 253 -52.10 16.46 29.84
CA PRO A 253 -50.80 16.37 29.19
C PRO A 253 -50.13 14.99 29.29
N LEU A 254 -50.45 14.17 30.30
CA LEU A 254 -49.90 12.83 30.47
C LEU A 254 -50.59 11.77 29.62
N ASN A 255 -51.75 12.09 29.05
CA ASN A 255 -52.47 11.30 28.09
C ASN A 255 -52.14 11.77 26.65
N PRO A 256 -52.28 10.92 25.64
CA PRO A 256 -52.08 11.33 24.24
C PRO A 256 -53.06 12.41 23.83
N SER A 257 -52.59 13.48 23.17
CA SER A 257 -53.44 14.56 22.67
C SER A 257 -54.31 14.10 21.48
N ILE A 258 -55.36 14.85 21.19
CA ILE A 258 -56.25 14.60 20.04
C ILE A 258 -55.46 14.69 18.73
N GLU A 259 -54.50 15.62 18.67
CA GLU A 259 -53.59 15.78 17.52
C GLU A 259 -52.66 14.55 17.37
N GLY A 260 -52.17 13.98 18.48
CA GLY A 260 -51.41 12.75 18.50
C GLY A 260 -52.17 11.57 17.90
N TYR A 261 -53.45 11.39 18.31
CA TYR A 261 -54.30 10.36 17.71
C TYR A 261 -54.64 10.66 16.25
N ALA A 262 -54.83 11.92 15.88
CA ALA A 262 -55.09 12.31 14.49
C ALA A 262 -53.88 12.05 13.59
N ALA A 263 -52.66 12.17 14.13
CA ALA A 263 -51.43 11.78 13.42
C ALA A 263 -51.37 10.27 13.18
N LEU A 264 -51.60 9.46 14.22
CA LEU A 264 -51.66 7.99 14.10
C LEU A 264 -52.75 7.53 13.13
N GLY A 265 -53.93 8.19 13.11
CA GLY A 265 -55.04 7.85 12.22
C GLY A 265 -54.75 8.03 10.71
N ARG A 266 -53.62 8.63 10.35
CA ARG A 266 -53.16 8.79 8.96
C ARG A 266 -52.26 7.64 8.47
N GLU A 267 -51.85 6.78 9.39
CA GLU A 267 -50.93 5.66 9.12
C GLU A 267 -51.74 4.33 9.09
N VAL A 268 -51.14 3.32 8.45
CA VAL A 268 -51.63 1.94 8.57
C VAL A 268 -51.22 1.43 9.93
N LEU A 269 -52.20 1.24 10.81
CA LEU A 269 -51.92 0.83 12.19
C LEU A 269 -51.83 -0.71 12.29
N ASP A 270 -50.73 -1.17 12.83
CA ASP A 270 -50.53 -2.52 13.37
C ASP A 270 -50.48 -2.43 14.89
N SER A 271 -51.07 -3.42 15.58
CA SER A 271 -51.06 -3.49 17.05
C SER A 271 -49.63 -3.48 17.64
N GLY A 272 -48.63 -3.92 16.89
CA GLY A 272 -47.19 -3.91 17.26
C GLY A 272 -46.44 -2.62 16.87
N ALA A 273 -47.12 -1.64 16.24
CA ALA A 273 -46.46 -0.42 15.78
C ALA A 273 -45.80 0.36 16.95
N GLN A 274 -44.54 0.78 16.74
CA GLN A 274 -43.74 1.48 17.75
C GLN A 274 -44.43 2.74 18.25
N ALA A 275 -45.19 3.45 17.40
CA ALA A 275 -45.94 4.62 17.75
C ALA A 275 -47.05 4.31 18.77
N ILE A 276 -47.73 3.14 18.65
CA ILE A 276 -48.74 2.67 19.61
C ILE A 276 -48.03 2.19 20.89
N ALA A 277 -46.96 1.45 20.79
CA ALA A 277 -46.20 0.95 21.93
C ALA A 277 -45.61 2.08 22.79
N ALA A 278 -45.35 3.25 22.22
CA ALA A 278 -44.87 4.43 22.93
C ALA A 278 -45.92 5.07 23.83
N LEU A 279 -47.21 4.90 23.52
CA LEU A 279 -48.31 5.47 24.32
C LEU A 279 -48.35 4.86 25.74
N PRO A 280 -49.04 5.52 26.72
CA PRO A 280 -49.31 4.95 28.05
C PRO A 280 -50.03 3.60 27.96
N LEU A 281 -49.85 2.74 28.99
CA LEU A 281 -50.47 1.42 29.04
C LEU A 281 -52.03 1.49 29.10
N ALA A 282 -52.54 2.52 29.73
CA ALA A 282 -53.98 2.83 29.84
C ALA A 282 -54.15 4.33 30.00
N ALA A 283 -55.39 4.82 29.93
CA ALA A 283 -55.69 6.23 30.20
C ALA A 283 -55.23 6.62 31.62
N VAL A 284 -54.44 7.67 31.73
CA VAL A 284 -53.87 8.17 32.99
C VAL A 284 -54.91 9.00 33.73
N ALA A 285 -55.17 8.67 35.01
CA ALA A 285 -55.96 9.45 35.94
C ALA A 285 -55.35 9.34 37.36
N ALA A 286 -55.74 10.24 38.27
CA ALA A 286 -55.24 10.25 39.64
C ALA A 286 -55.53 8.92 40.32
N ASP A 287 -54.47 8.29 40.91
CA ASP A 287 -54.48 7.04 41.67
C ASP A 287 -55.20 5.84 40.97
N ARG A 288 -55.30 5.89 39.65
CA ARG A 288 -55.96 4.84 38.88
C ARG A 288 -55.20 3.54 38.93
N ALA A 289 -55.91 2.44 39.22
CA ALA A 289 -55.39 1.09 39.05
C ALA A 289 -55.14 0.80 37.56
N LEU A 290 -54.08 -0.01 37.27
CA LEU A 290 -53.75 -0.43 35.94
C LEU A 290 -54.67 -1.59 35.51
N PRO A 291 -55.51 -1.42 34.46
CA PRO A 291 -56.27 -2.53 33.91
C PRO A 291 -55.34 -3.51 33.22
N LEU A 292 -55.61 -4.84 33.34
CA LEU A 292 -54.80 -5.91 32.79
C LEU A 292 -55.43 -6.60 31.57
N ALA A 293 -56.74 -6.39 31.32
CA ALA A 293 -57.47 -7.06 30.23
C ALA A 293 -58.17 -6.10 29.27
N GLN A 294 -58.93 -5.16 29.75
CA GLN A 294 -59.71 -4.23 28.94
C GLN A 294 -59.25 -2.79 29.11
N GLY A 295 -59.32 -1.99 28.04
CA GLY A 295 -58.92 -0.59 28.09
C GLY A 295 -57.39 -0.38 28.17
N VAL A 296 -56.63 -1.37 27.73
CA VAL A 296 -55.15 -1.37 27.70
C VAL A 296 -54.63 -1.05 26.30
N ASN A 297 -53.43 -0.54 26.22
CA ASN A 297 -52.75 -0.27 24.98
C ASN A 297 -52.60 -1.57 24.16
N PRO A 298 -53.07 -1.62 22.89
CA PRO A 298 -53.06 -2.85 22.09
C PRO A 298 -51.67 -3.47 21.91
N ALA A 299 -50.61 -2.67 21.83
CA ALA A 299 -49.26 -3.16 21.69
C ALA A 299 -48.74 -3.92 22.90
N TRP A 300 -49.31 -3.70 24.08
CA TRP A 300 -48.93 -4.33 25.35
C TRP A 300 -49.95 -5.32 25.90
N ALA A 301 -51.13 -5.48 25.19
CA ALA A 301 -52.23 -6.31 25.69
C ALA A 301 -51.78 -7.76 25.95
N GLY A 302 -51.01 -8.39 25.04
CA GLY A 302 -50.53 -9.75 25.22
C GLY A 302 -49.52 -9.87 26.37
N ALA A 303 -48.64 -8.88 26.55
CA ALA A 303 -47.65 -8.87 27.64
C ALA A 303 -48.34 -8.63 29.00
N LEU A 304 -49.37 -7.78 29.05
CA LEU A 304 -50.16 -7.58 30.27
C LEU A 304 -51.04 -8.79 30.61
N GLN A 305 -51.56 -9.50 29.61
CA GLN A 305 -52.25 -10.77 29.83
C GLN A 305 -51.26 -11.81 30.43
N ALA A 306 -50.06 -11.94 29.85
CA ALA A 306 -49.05 -12.82 30.40
C ALA A 306 -48.65 -12.42 31.83
N LEU A 307 -48.50 -11.12 32.10
CA LEU A 307 -48.27 -10.62 33.45
C LEU A 307 -49.40 -11.06 34.43
N ARG A 308 -50.64 -10.91 34.01
CA ARG A 308 -51.82 -11.29 34.84
C ARG A 308 -51.81 -12.76 35.14
N GLU A 309 -51.70 -13.63 34.14
CA GLU A 309 -51.81 -15.07 34.27
C GLU A 309 -50.59 -15.68 34.95
N GLN A 310 -49.38 -15.21 34.62
CA GLN A 310 -48.15 -15.85 35.05
C GLN A 310 -47.58 -15.25 36.34
N ALA A 311 -47.84 -13.98 36.64
CA ALA A 311 -47.24 -13.31 37.79
C ALA A 311 -48.29 -12.82 38.84
N VAL A 312 -49.29 -12.05 38.38
CA VAL A 312 -50.27 -11.43 39.31
C VAL A 312 -51.14 -12.49 40.01
N GLN A 313 -51.75 -13.37 39.21
CA GLN A 313 -52.64 -14.39 39.75
C GLN A 313 -51.87 -15.40 40.65
N PRO A 314 -50.71 -15.96 40.29
CA PRO A 314 -50.01 -16.86 41.17
C PRO A 314 -49.45 -16.22 42.45
N VAL A 315 -49.03 -14.93 42.41
CA VAL A 315 -48.45 -14.24 43.57
C VAL A 315 -49.48 -13.71 44.53
N LEU A 316 -50.59 -13.13 44.00
CA LEU A 316 -51.65 -12.53 44.86
C LEU A 316 -52.81 -13.49 45.17
N GLY A 317 -52.88 -14.63 44.49
CA GLY A 317 -53.92 -15.65 44.72
C GLY A 317 -55.29 -15.32 44.19
N GLU A 318 -55.44 -14.23 43.40
CA GLU A 318 -56.70 -13.72 42.88
C GLU A 318 -56.60 -13.41 41.39
N ASP A 319 -57.64 -13.70 40.63
CA ASP A 319 -57.73 -13.33 39.21
C ASP A 319 -58.19 -11.86 39.06
N LEU A 320 -57.28 -10.93 39.28
CA LEU A 320 -57.53 -9.50 39.24
C LEU A 320 -57.60 -9.02 37.81
N GLN A 321 -58.63 -8.19 37.53
CA GLN A 321 -58.78 -7.49 36.22
C GLN A 321 -58.00 -6.17 36.17
N GLU A 322 -57.57 -5.67 37.28
CA GLU A 322 -56.74 -4.49 37.45
C GLU A 322 -55.85 -4.64 38.71
N ILE A 323 -54.74 -3.93 38.74
CA ILE A 323 -53.81 -3.92 39.86
C ILE A 323 -53.54 -2.48 40.32
N THR A 324 -53.41 -2.33 41.63
CA THR A 324 -52.95 -1.08 42.26
C THR A 324 -51.43 -0.99 42.29
N ALA A 325 -50.90 0.22 42.49
CA ALA A 325 -49.45 0.42 42.68
C ALA A 325 -48.88 -0.40 43.81
N ALA A 326 -49.60 -0.59 44.93
CA ALA A 326 -49.17 -1.40 46.06
C ALA A 326 -49.09 -2.89 45.69
N GLN A 327 -50.10 -3.42 45.02
CA GLN A 327 -50.08 -4.79 44.51
C GLN A 327 -48.97 -5.05 43.53
N TRP A 328 -48.68 -4.05 42.63
CA TRP A 328 -47.54 -4.14 41.74
C TRP A 328 -46.20 -4.24 42.48
N GLU A 329 -46.00 -3.44 43.54
CA GLU A 329 -44.80 -3.54 44.39
C GLU A 329 -44.71 -4.88 45.07
N GLN A 330 -45.83 -5.48 45.55
CA GLN A 330 -45.89 -6.81 46.13
C GLN A 330 -45.45 -7.90 45.11
N VAL A 331 -45.97 -7.82 43.86
CA VAL A 331 -45.57 -8.76 42.77
C VAL A 331 -44.07 -8.64 42.47
N LYS A 332 -43.57 -7.42 42.36
CA LYS A 332 -42.13 -7.21 42.14
C LYS A 332 -41.28 -7.75 43.29
N ALA A 333 -41.66 -7.47 44.52
CA ALA A 333 -40.93 -7.93 45.72
C ALA A 333 -40.94 -9.43 45.83
N ALA A 334 -42.07 -10.11 45.62
CA ALA A 334 -42.17 -11.56 45.66
C ALA A 334 -41.28 -12.27 44.59
N LEU A 335 -41.18 -11.70 43.41
CA LEU A 335 -40.41 -12.27 42.30
C LEU A 335 -38.97 -11.73 42.23
N GLN A 336 -38.57 -10.81 43.09
CA GLN A 336 -37.23 -10.23 43.09
C GLN A 336 -36.11 -11.27 43.19
N PRO A 337 -36.16 -12.31 44.05
CA PRO A 337 -35.13 -13.35 44.13
C PRO A 337 -34.96 -14.08 42.82
N CYS A 338 -36.04 -14.45 42.10
CA CYS A 338 -35.99 -15.14 40.81
C CYS A 338 -35.41 -14.21 39.70
N ARG A 339 -35.76 -12.95 39.72
CA ARG A 339 -35.24 -11.96 38.77
C ARG A 339 -33.76 -11.69 38.96
N GLN A 340 -33.32 -11.56 40.20
CA GLN A 340 -31.88 -11.45 40.52
C GLN A 340 -31.11 -12.68 40.11
N TRP A 341 -31.64 -13.88 40.34
CA TRP A 341 -31.03 -15.11 39.90
C TRP A 341 -30.97 -15.19 38.33
N LEU A 342 -32.05 -14.83 37.64
CA LEU A 342 -32.02 -14.76 36.17
C LEU A 342 -30.99 -13.77 35.65
N ALA A 343 -30.92 -12.59 36.27
CA ALA A 343 -29.95 -11.55 35.91
C ALA A 343 -28.50 -11.95 36.19
N ALA A 344 -28.31 -12.80 37.21
CA ALA A 344 -26.99 -13.35 37.57
C ALA A 344 -26.57 -14.54 36.71
N ARG A 345 -27.30 -14.86 35.63
CA ARG A 345 -26.94 -15.96 34.74
C ARG A 345 -25.57 -15.68 34.12
N PRO A 346 -24.61 -16.63 34.24
CA PRO A 346 -23.30 -16.48 33.62
C PRO A 346 -23.43 -16.32 32.07
N ALA A 347 -22.83 -15.25 31.54
CA ALA A 347 -22.74 -15.03 30.10
C ALA A 347 -21.57 -15.85 29.55
N THR A 348 -21.82 -17.10 29.19
CA THR A 348 -20.81 -18.02 28.70
C THR A 348 -21.18 -18.57 27.33
N PRO A 349 -20.22 -19.05 26.53
CA PRO A 349 -20.53 -19.77 25.28
C PRO A 349 -21.37 -21.06 25.49
N LEU A 350 -21.52 -21.49 26.74
CA LEU A 350 -22.20 -22.73 27.14
C LEU A 350 -23.61 -22.48 27.69
N ASP A 351 -24.11 -21.28 27.63
CA ASP A 351 -25.37 -20.87 28.26
C ASP A 351 -26.61 -21.66 27.78
N ALA A 352 -26.57 -22.25 26.59
CA ALA A 352 -27.63 -23.10 26.05
C ALA A 352 -27.68 -24.52 26.64
N LEU A 353 -26.66 -24.93 27.43
CA LEU A 353 -26.58 -26.30 27.96
C LEU A 353 -27.60 -26.55 29.05
N PRO A 354 -28.35 -27.68 29.00
CA PRO A 354 -29.23 -28.11 30.06
C PRO A 354 -28.45 -28.55 31.29
N GLN A 355 -29.06 -28.38 32.48
CA GLN A 355 -28.44 -28.72 33.77
C GLN A 355 -27.87 -30.14 33.83
N GLN A 356 -28.61 -31.12 33.27
CA GLN A 356 -28.19 -32.55 33.27
C GLN A 356 -26.89 -32.73 32.45
N GLU A 357 -26.75 -32.03 31.36
CA GLU A 357 -25.55 -32.11 30.50
C GLU A 357 -24.35 -31.43 31.16
N VAL A 358 -24.57 -30.28 31.82
CA VAL A 358 -23.52 -29.61 32.63
C VAL A 358 -23.00 -30.54 33.69
N GLN A 359 -23.90 -31.21 34.43
CA GLN A 359 -23.53 -32.16 35.48
C GLN A 359 -22.79 -33.37 34.90
N ALA A 360 -23.28 -33.97 33.82
CA ALA A 360 -22.64 -35.12 33.17
C ALA A 360 -21.21 -34.80 32.70
N LEU A 361 -20.97 -33.58 32.18
CA LEU A 361 -19.63 -33.14 31.76
C LEU A 361 -18.68 -32.93 32.92
N LEU A 362 -19.18 -32.48 34.10
CA LEU A 362 -18.38 -32.30 35.31
C LEU A 362 -18.08 -33.62 35.98
N ASP A 363 -19.03 -34.55 36.05
CA ASP A 363 -18.91 -35.84 36.75
C ASP A 363 -18.19 -36.92 35.90
N GLY A 364 -18.07 -36.70 34.61
CA GLY A 364 -17.53 -37.69 33.66
C GLY A 364 -16.03 -37.98 33.78
N GLY A 365 -15.30 -37.28 34.66
CA GLY A 365 -13.86 -37.49 34.87
C GLY A 365 -12.95 -37.10 33.72
N GLN A 366 -13.51 -36.55 32.63
CA GLN A 366 -12.77 -36.20 31.45
C GLN A 366 -11.87 -34.97 31.62
N GLU A 367 -12.15 -34.12 32.62
CA GLU A 367 -11.31 -32.95 32.96
C GLU A 367 -9.88 -33.39 33.30
N ALA A 368 -9.74 -34.36 34.22
CA ALA A 368 -8.43 -34.84 34.62
C ALA A 368 -7.68 -35.50 33.47
N ALA A 369 -8.38 -36.30 32.64
CA ALA A 369 -7.79 -36.94 31.48
C ALA A 369 -7.34 -35.89 30.39
N LEU A 370 -8.13 -34.84 30.18
CA LEU A 370 -7.78 -33.78 29.26
C LEU A 370 -6.58 -32.96 29.73
N LEU A 371 -6.56 -32.61 31.03
CA LEU A 371 -5.44 -31.87 31.63
C LEU A 371 -4.15 -32.70 31.65
N ASP A 372 -4.26 -34.02 31.87
CA ASP A 372 -3.12 -34.93 31.79
C ASP A 372 -2.58 -35.03 30.34
N LEU A 373 -3.48 -35.11 29.34
CA LEU A 373 -3.10 -35.11 27.94
C LEU A 373 -2.35 -33.84 27.57
N ILE A 374 -2.82 -32.68 28.03
CA ILE A 374 -2.15 -31.38 27.81
C ILE A 374 -0.80 -31.35 28.57
N ALA A 375 -0.74 -31.90 29.81
CA ALA A 375 0.50 -31.94 30.55
C ALA A 375 1.55 -32.85 29.92
N GLN A 376 1.14 -33.95 29.29
CA GLN A 376 2.05 -34.82 28.56
C GLN A 376 2.63 -34.08 27.32
N ASP A 377 1.82 -33.32 26.61
CA ASP A 377 2.30 -32.51 25.52
C ASP A 377 3.25 -31.40 26.02
N GLU A 378 2.87 -30.69 27.06
CA GLU A 378 3.70 -29.64 27.66
C GLU A 378 5.04 -30.15 28.20
N SER A 379 5.18 -31.44 28.52
CA SER A 379 6.46 -32.03 28.97
C SER A 379 7.53 -32.01 27.85
N GLU A 380 7.13 -32.07 26.57
CA GLU A 380 8.04 -31.94 25.44
C GLU A 380 8.37 -30.49 25.06
N LYS A 381 7.71 -29.53 25.73
CA LYS A 381 7.81 -28.09 25.39
C LYS A 381 9.23 -27.57 25.46
N GLU A 382 9.98 -27.94 26.49
CA GLU A 382 11.36 -27.46 26.64
C GLU A 382 12.23 -27.91 25.48
N HIS A 383 12.12 -29.19 25.06
CA HIS A 383 12.85 -29.71 23.91
C HIS A 383 12.45 -29.04 22.58
N SER A 384 11.16 -28.78 22.40
CA SER A 384 10.65 -28.05 21.23
C SER A 384 11.18 -26.61 21.21
N LEU A 385 11.16 -25.92 22.34
CA LEU A 385 11.69 -24.55 22.46
C LEU A 385 13.20 -24.48 22.17
N GLN A 386 13.99 -25.43 22.69
CA GLN A 386 15.43 -25.47 22.44
C GLN A 386 15.72 -25.83 20.98
N ALA A 387 14.92 -26.68 20.35
CA ALA A 387 15.02 -26.99 18.94
C ALA A 387 14.78 -25.76 18.06
N VAL A 388 13.72 -24.99 18.34
CA VAL A 388 13.43 -23.71 17.65
C VAL A 388 14.54 -22.69 17.90
N ALA A 389 15.08 -22.63 19.12
CA ALA A 389 16.19 -21.74 19.44
C ALA A 389 17.49 -22.12 18.68
N LEU A 390 17.76 -23.43 18.48
CA LEU A 390 18.86 -23.89 17.62
C LEU A 390 18.65 -23.49 16.16
N GLU A 391 17.43 -23.64 15.63
CA GLU A 391 17.13 -23.16 14.28
C GLU A 391 17.38 -21.66 14.17
N LYS A 392 16.86 -20.86 15.12
CA LYS A 392 17.07 -19.41 15.16
C LYS A 392 18.57 -19.08 15.20
N LEU A 393 19.36 -19.77 16.03
CA LEU A 393 20.80 -19.51 16.14
C LEU A 393 21.55 -19.81 14.84
N ILE A 394 21.27 -20.95 14.20
CA ILE A 394 21.94 -21.33 12.96
C ILE A 394 21.53 -20.39 11.81
N ARG A 395 20.28 -19.98 11.73
CA ARG A 395 19.82 -18.99 10.75
C ARG A 395 20.49 -17.63 10.99
N LEU A 396 20.57 -17.18 12.23
CA LEU A 396 21.27 -15.93 12.56
C LEU A 396 22.79 -16.06 12.27
N GLN A 397 23.43 -17.20 12.56
CA GLN A 397 24.82 -17.45 12.15
C GLN A 397 24.99 -17.27 10.64
N ARG A 398 24.09 -17.83 9.83
CA ARG A 398 24.17 -17.77 8.36
C ARG A 398 23.91 -16.36 7.81
N ASP A 399 22.92 -15.67 8.37
CA ASP A 399 22.28 -14.54 7.68
C ASP A 399 22.55 -13.17 8.35
N LEU A 400 22.95 -13.12 9.62
CA LEU A 400 22.98 -11.88 10.40
C LEU A 400 23.95 -10.84 9.84
N LEU A 401 25.17 -11.23 9.49
CA LEU A 401 26.15 -10.32 8.90
C LEU A 401 25.64 -9.77 7.56
N VAL A 402 25.02 -10.61 6.74
CA VAL A 402 24.46 -10.21 5.44
C VAL A 402 23.33 -9.21 5.65
N LEU A 403 22.44 -9.45 6.63
CA LEU A 403 21.35 -8.54 6.96
C LEU A 403 21.87 -7.20 7.44
N LEU A 404 22.84 -7.18 8.36
CA LEU A 404 23.44 -5.95 8.88
C LEU A 404 24.09 -5.11 7.75
N ASN A 405 24.74 -5.74 6.79
CA ASN A 405 25.33 -5.09 5.61
C ASN A 405 24.31 -4.69 4.53
N ASN A 406 23.02 -4.99 4.75
CA ASN A 406 21.90 -4.57 3.91
C ASN A 406 20.84 -3.72 4.66
N PHE A 407 21.10 -3.42 5.95
CA PHE A 407 20.18 -2.65 6.80
C PHE A 407 20.91 -1.48 7.49
N VAL A 408 21.90 -1.77 8.31
CA VAL A 408 22.70 -0.77 9.04
C VAL A 408 23.59 0.00 8.08
N SER A 409 24.21 -0.72 7.14
CA SER A 409 24.92 -0.15 5.99
C SER A 409 24.41 -0.82 4.72
N PHE A 410 24.67 -0.21 3.55
CA PHE A 410 24.40 -0.81 2.26
C PHE A 410 25.70 -1.18 1.56
N SER A 411 26.65 -1.74 2.33
CA SER A 411 27.96 -2.13 1.81
C SER A 411 27.85 -3.15 0.67
N SER A 412 26.95 -4.12 0.77
CA SER A 412 26.68 -5.10 -0.29
C SER A 412 26.26 -4.45 -1.61
N PHE A 413 25.41 -3.41 -1.55
CA PHE A 413 25.03 -2.65 -2.75
C PHE A 413 26.20 -1.92 -3.40
N TYR A 414 26.99 -1.20 -2.60
CA TYR A 414 28.09 -0.40 -3.13
C TYR A 414 29.28 -1.26 -3.60
N ARG A 415 29.47 -2.45 -3.02
CA ARG A 415 30.44 -3.46 -3.48
C ARG A 415 29.97 -4.27 -4.66
N ARG A 416 28.66 -4.16 -5.03
CA ARG A 416 28.04 -4.92 -6.11
C ARG A 416 27.98 -6.44 -5.86
N GLU A 417 27.87 -6.82 -4.62
CA GLU A 417 27.66 -8.19 -4.16
C GLU A 417 26.18 -8.60 -4.23
N GLY A 418 25.31 -7.65 -4.59
CA GLY A 418 23.85 -7.80 -4.63
C GLY A 418 23.21 -7.46 -3.29
N ALA A 419 22.45 -6.37 -3.25
CA ALA A 419 21.71 -5.97 -2.05
C ALA A 419 20.40 -6.76 -1.91
N ALA A 420 19.93 -6.93 -0.68
CA ALA A 420 18.68 -7.65 -0.39
C ALA A 420 17.46 -7.03 -1.09
N PHE A 421 17.45 -5.75 -1.38
CA PHE A 421 16.37 -5.09 -2.12
C PHE A 421 16.44 -5.26 -3.64
N GLN A 422 17.54 -5.78 -4.19
CA GLN A 422 17.71 -5.99 -5.64
C GLN A 422 17.09 -7.33 -6.05
N ALA A 423 16.02 -7.29 -6.83
CA ALA A 423 15.28 -8.48 -7.24
C ALA A 423 16.01 -9.32 -8.33
N GLY A 424 16.90 -8.69 -9.11
CA GLY A 424 17.62 -9.35 -10.19
C GLY A 424 18.09 -8.37 -11.26
N THR A 425 18.31 -8.86 -12.50
CA THR A 425 18.80 -8.05 -13.63
C THR A 425 17.79 -8.06 -14.78
N LEU A 426 17.36 -6.88 -15.21
CA LEU A 426 16.51 -6.69 -16.39
C LEU A 426 17.36 -6.44 -17.64
N TYR A 427 17.17 -7.25 -18.67
CA TYR A 427 17.75 -7.06 -20.01
C TYR A 427 16.69 -6.49 -20.95
N LEU A 428 16.92 -5.28 -21.42
CA LEU A 428 16.01 -4.56 -22.28
C LEU A 428 16.76 -3.54 -23.14
N ASP A 429 16.44 -3.47 -24.43
CA ASP A 429 16.96 -2.45 -25.33
C ASP A 429 18.51 -2.36 -25.34
N ALA A 430 19.18 -3.50 -25.56
CA ALA A 430 20.64 -3.66 -25.58
C ALA A 430 21.35 -3.16 -24.30
N ARG A 431 20.69 -3.26 -23.16
CA ARG A 431 21.26 -2.91 -21.84
C ARG A 431 20.82 -3.87 -20.77
N SER A 432 21.61 -3.94 -19.70
CA SER A 432 21.23 -4.57 -18.43
C SER A 432 20.95 -3.50 -17.39
N CYS A 433 19.96 -3.74 -16.54
CA CYS A 433 19.62 -2.90 -15.39
C CYS A 433 19.65 -3.78 -14.13
N ASP A 434 20.64 -3.55 -13.25
CA ASP A 434 20.83 -4.30 -11.99
C ASP A 434 20.07 -3.65 -10.82
N LEU A 435 19.62 -2.41 -10.96
CA LEU A 435 18.81 -1.74 -9.95
C LEU A 435 17.34 -2.00 -10.21
N THR A 436 16.89 -3.16 -9.78
CA THR A 436 15.50 -3.61 -9.88
C THR A 436 14.98 -3.92 -8.48
N VAL A 437 13.76 -3.50 -8.16
CA VAL A 437 13.12 -3.72 -6.85
C VAL A 437 11.74 -4.32 -7.09
N GLU A 438 11.37 -5.33 -6.30
CA GLU A 438 10.04 -5.92 -6.35
C GLU A 438 8.99 -4.93 -5.83
N VAL A 439 7.81 -4.90 -6.45
CA VAL A 439 6.74 -3.94 -6.16
C VAL A 439 5.41 -4.67 -6.07
N SER A 440 4.70 -4.51 -4.97
CA SER A 440 3.36 -5.08 -4.79
C SER A 440 2.26 -4.23 -5.46
N ASP A 441 2.33 -2.89 -5.32
CA ASP A 441 1.41 -1.93 -5.94
C ASP A 441 2.19 -0.89 -6.76
N THR A 442 2.09 -0.99 -8.07
CA THR A 442 2.79 -0.10 -9.01
C THR A 442 2.29 1.35 -8.96
N ALA A 443 1.02 1.58 -8.60
CA ALA A 443 0.44 2.92 -8.57
C ALA A 443 0.89 3.66 -7.31
N ALA A 444 0.75 3.04 -6.14
CA ALA A 444 1.19 3.60 -4.87
C ALA A 444 2.70 3.81 -4.85
N HIS A 445 3.48 2.82 -5.31
CA HIS A 445 4.94 2.92 -5.40
C HIS A 445 5.39 4.10 -6.30
N ALA A 446 4.78 4.26 -7.47
CA ALA A 446 5.15 5.31 -8.42
C ALA A 446 4.92 6.72 -7.88
N ALA A 447 3.93 6.92 -7.03
CA ALA A 447 3.62 8.22 -6.41
C ALA A 447 4.80 8.75 -5.58
N LEU A 448 5.48 7.88 -4.85
CA LEU A 448 6.62 8.24 -4.01
C LEU A 448 7.95 8.12 -4.75
N ALA A 449 8.17 7.00 -5.46
CA ALA A 449 9.42 6.70 -6.17
C ALA A 449 9.77 7.71 -7.27
N GLY A 450 8.79 8.42 -7.84
CA GLY A 450 9.01 9.50 -8.81
C GLY A 450 9.91 10.63 -8.27
N ARG A 451 10.02 10.77 -6.95
CA ARG A 451 10.93 11.74 -6.30
C ARG A 451 12.41 11.35 -6.40
N ALA A 452 12.74 10.12 -6.76
CA ALA A 452 14.11 9.63 -6.92
C ALA A 452 14.91 10.33 -8.03
N LYS A 453 14.26 11.09 -8.91
CA LYS A 453 14.88 11.80 -10.07
C LYS A 453 15.61 10.87 -11.05
N THR A 454 15.23 9.59 -11.05
CA THR A 454 15.77 8.53 -11.93
C THR A 454 14.70 8.12 -12.93
N CYS A 455 15.09 7.65 -14.11
CA CYS A 455 14.17 7.05 -15.07
C CYS A 455 13.73 5.69 -14.51
N LEU A 456 12.43 5.50 -14.29
CA LEU A 456 11.86 4.30 -13.68
C LEU A 456 10.93 3.60 -14.66
N ALA A 457 11.21 2.34 -14.98
CA ALA A 457 10.32 1.49 -15.75
C ALA A 457 9.69 0.43 -14.82
N TYR A 458 8.38 0.44 -14.72
CA TYR A 458 7.61 -0.60 -14.04
C TYR A 458 7.32 -1.70 -15.02
N CYS A 459 7.72 -2.92 -14.68
CA CYS A 459 7.53 -4.09 -15.53
C CYS A 459 6.66 -5.13 -14.83
N GLU A 460 5.70 -5.67 -15.56
CA GLU A 460 5.03 -6.91 -15.19
C GLU A 460 5.89 -8.08 -15.64
N LEU A 461 6.17 -8.98 -14.72
CA LEU A 461 6.93 -10.22 -14.96
C LEU A 461 5.97 -11.40 -15.04
N ARG A 462 6.19 -12.27 -16.01
CA ARG A 462 5.38 -13.50 -16.19
C ARG A 462 6.28 -14.71 -16.38
N ARG A 463 5.96 -15.79 -15.64
CA ARG A 463 6.61 -17.09 -15.78
C ARG A 463 5.66 -18.20 -15.31
N GLU A 464 5.40 -19.18 -16.15
CA GLU A 464 4.63 -20.40 -15.78
C GLU A 464 3.29 -20.07 -15.05
N GLY A 465 2.56 -19.07 -15.51
CA GLY A 465 1.30 -18.63 -14.89
C GLY A 465 1.48 -17.75 -13.62
N LYS A 466 2.67 -17.62 -13.09
CA LYS A 466 2.99 -16.70 -11.98
C LYS A 466 3.20 -15.28 -12.51
N LYS A 467 2.79 -14.30 -11.72
CA LYS A 467 2.96 -12.88 -12.01
C LYS A 467 3.65 -12.18 -10.85
N LYS A 468 4.60 -11.31 -11.17
CA LYS A 468 5.26 -10.37 -10.25
C LYS A 468 5.37 -9.02 -10.92
N ALA A 469 5.58 -7.97 -10.15
CA ALA A 469 5.92 -6.66 -10.68
C ALA A 469 7.24 -6.16 -10.10
N ILE A 470 8.02 -5.51 -10.95
CA ILE A 470 9.26 -4.85 -10.53
C ILE A 470 9.30 -3.40 -11.02
N VAL A 471 10.09 -2.59 -10.36
CA VAL A 471 10.57 -1.30 -10.88
C VAL A 471 12.05 -1.42 -11.22
N ALA A 472 12.42 -1.08 -12.45
CA ALA A 472 13.79 -0.99 -12.91
C ALA A 472 14.21 0.48 -12.98
N ALA A 473 15.30 0.85 -12.34
CA ALA A 473 15.82 2.21 -12.33
C ALA A 473 16.97 2.35 -13.35
N PHE A 474 16.67 2.91 -14.51
CA PHE A 474 17.65 3.18 -15.55
C PHE A 474 18.48 4.42 -15.20
N THR A 475 19.74 4.20 -14.91
CA THR A 475 20.68 5.23 -14.40
C THR A 475 21.70 5.69 -15.43
N ALA A 476 21.83 4.98 -16.57
CA ALA A 476 22.69 5.33 -17.71
C ALA A 476 22.09 4.81 -19.03
N GLY A 477 22.65 5.27 -20.14
CA GLY A 477 22.21 4.94 -21.50
C GLY A 477 21.09 5.86 -22.01
N ASP A 478 20.75 5.72 -23.30
CA ASP A 478 19.65 6.47 -23.90
C ASP A 478 18.32 5.75 -23.62
N VAL A 479 17.34 6.49 -23.08
CA VAL A 479 16.02 5.94 -22.68
C VAL A 479 14.92 6.27 -23.69
N ASP A 480 15.25 6.86 -24.86
CA ASP A 480 14.26 7.31 -25.83
C ASP A 480 13.43 6.19 -26.46
N PHE A 481 13.98 4.96 -26.48
CA PHE A 481 13.30 3.77 -27.01
C PHE A 481 12.56 2.97 -25.95
N LEU A 482 12.47 3.46 -24.71
CA LEU A 482 11.66 2.85 -23.67
C LEU A 482 10.24 3.40 -23.76
N PHE A 483 9.26 2.52 -23.90
CA PHE A 483 7.83 2.87 -23.96
C PHE A 483 6.99 1.77 -23.31
N VAL A 484 5.78 2.10 -22.93
CA VAL A 484 4.83 1.14 -22.37
C VAL A 484 4.48 0.08 -23.41
N GLY A 485 4.52 -1.20 -23.03
CA GLY A 485 4.36 -2.34 -23.92
C GLY A 485 5.67 -2.92 -24.48
N ARG A 486 6.83 -2.29 -24.21
CA ARG A 486 8.13 -2.86 -24.59
C ARG A 486 8.45 -4.11 -23.78
N ASN A 487 8.89 -5.16 -24.46
CA ASN A 487 9.26 -6.43 -23.85
C ASN A 487 10.78 -6.53 -23.60
N GLY A 488 11.15 -7.22 -22.54
CA GLY A 488 12.50 -7.56 -22.13
C GLY A 488 12.53 -8.90 -21.42
N VAL A 489 13.68 -9.30 -20.94
CA VAL A 489 13.87 -10.52 -20.15
C VAL A 489 14.47 -10.12 -18.79
N PHE A 490 13.89 -10.66 -17.73
CA PHE A 490 14.38 -10.45 -16.39
C PHE A 490 14.90 -11.77 -15.82
N TYR A 491 16.09 -11.74 -15.24
CA TYR A 491 16.67 -12.86 -14.49
C TYR A 491 16.61 -12.53 -13.02
N ASP A 492 15.93 -13.39 -12.25
CA ASP A 492 15.92 -13.28 -10.79
C ASP A 492 17.27 -13.78 -10.20
N ARG A 493 17.44 -13.64 -8.89
CA ARG A 493 18.68 -14.03 -8.21
C ARG A 493 18.91 -15.55 -8.18
N ALA A 494 17.85 -16.34 -8.31
CA ALA A 494 17.94 -17.79 -8.45
C ALA A 494 18.32 -18.24 -9.87
N GLY A 495 18.46 -17.29 -10.82
CA GLY A 495 18.79 -17.56 -12.20
C GLY A 495 17.59 -17.93 -13.09
N ASN A 496 16.37 -17.77 -12.57
CA ASN A 496 15.17 -18.01 -13.38
C ASN A 496 14.92 -16.83 -14.33
N ASP A 497 14.52 -17.15 -15.55
CA ASP A 497 14.10 -16.19 -16.57
C ASP A 497 12.61 -15.87 -16.47
N TRP A 498 12.27 -14.61 -16.69
CA TRP A 498 10.92 -14.08 -16.67
C TRP A 498 10.71 -13.20 -17.89
N ASP A 499 9.55 -13.33 -18.53
CA ASP A 499 9.12 -12.37 -19.55
C ASP A 499 8.73 -11.05 -18.85
N ALA A 500 9.40 -9.95 -19.25
CA ALA A 500 9.17 -8.64 -18.67
C ALA A 500 8.51 -7.71 -19.69
N THR A 501 7.42 -7.05 -19.32
CA THR A 501 6.75 -6.04 -20.17
C THR A 501 6.62 -4.73 -19.40
N ILE A 502 7.04 -3.61 -19.97
CA ILE A 502 6.87 -2.28 -19.38
C ILE A 502 5.39 -1.92 -19.33
N VAL A 503 4.86 -1.68 -18.14
CA VAL A 503 3.46 -1.25 -17.93
C VAL A 503 3.36 0.23 -17.59
N LYS A 504 4.42 0.85 -17.07
CA LYS A 504 4.48 2.28 -16.74
C LYS A 504 5.90 2.80 -16.80
N LEU A 505 6.06 4.03 -17.28
CA LEU A 505 7.37 4.69 -17.37
C LEU A 505 7.32 6.06 -16.69
N ILE A 506 8.32 6.35 -15.84
CA ILE A 506 8.56 7.68 -15.29
C ILE A 506 9.83 8.21 -15.91
N GLU A 507 9.69 9.13 -16.84
CA GLU A 507 10.80 9.70 -17.60
C GLU A 507 11.61 10.70 -16.76
N ASN A 508 12.91 10.49 -16.69
CA ASN A 508 13.89 11.44 -16.21
C ASN A 508 15.18 11.29 -17.04
N PRO A 509 15.93 12.36 -17.26
CA PRO A 509 17.14 12.29 -18.07
C PRO A 509 18.20 11.43 -17.39
N THR A 510 18.82 10.55 -18.18
CA THR A 510 19.90 9.68 -17.73
C THR A 510 21.28 10.30 -18.00
N SER A 511 21.40 11.25 -18.94
CA SER A 511 22.63 11.95 -19.26
C SER A 511 22.37 13.41 -19.64
N ILE A 512 23.42 14.25 -19.55
CA ILE A 512 23.38 15.64 -20.02
C ILE A 512 23.23 15.70 -21.54
N GLY A 513 23.88 14.75 -22.26
CA GLY A 513 23.79 14.67 -23.73
C GLY A 513 22.35 14.42 -24.20
N GLN A 514 21.61 13.53 -23.54
CA GLN A 514 20.19 13.31 -23.84
C GLN A 514 19.36 14.59 -23.60
N ALA A 515 19.65 15.31 -22.53
CA ALA A 515 18.95 16.54 -22.20
C ALA A 515 19.21 17.69 -23.20
N PHE A 516 20.35 17.67 -23.88
CA PHE A 516 20.66 18.61 -24.96
C PHE A 516 19.66 18.49 -26.11
N PHE A 517 19.31 17.26 -26.52
CA PHE A 517 18.38 16.98 -27.58
C PHE A 517 16.90 17.03 -27.17
N LEU A 518 16.61 17.04 -25.87
CA LEU A 518 15.24 16.97 -25.35
C LEU A 518 14.30 18.06 -25.87
N PRO A 519 14.68 19.36 -25.96
CA PRO A 519 13.82 20.41 -26.49
C PRO A 519 13.41 20.14 -27.94
N TYR A 520 14.36 19.70 -28.79
CA TYR A 520 14.13 19.41 -30.19
C TYR A 520 13.20 18.19 -30.36
N LYS A 521 13.41 17.14 -29.60
CA LYS A 521 12.55 15.94 -29.60
C LYS A 521 11.13 16.26 -29.16
N LYS A 522 10.96 17.08 -28.11
CA LYS A 522 9.64 17.54 -27.64
C LYS A 522 8.94 18.38 -28.70
N PHE A 523 9.66 19.23 -29.37
CA PHE A 523 9.12 20.04 -30.49
C PHE A 523 8.63 19.15 -31.64
N LEU A 524 9.43 18.17 -32.07
CA LEU A 524 9.04 17.21 -33.09
C LEU A 524 7.79 16.42 -32.71
N ARG A 525 7.74 15.86 -31.47
CA ARG A 525 6.54 15.16 -30.99
C ARG A 525 5.30 16.07 -30.98
N MET A 526 5.44 17.30 -30.54
CA MET A 526 4.33 18.28 -30.57
C MET A 526 3.82 18.51 -32.00
N VAL A 527 4.73 18.61 -32.96
CA VAL A 527 4.36 18.76 -34.40
C VAL A 527 3.67 17.48 -34.88
N GLU A 528 4.21 16.29 -34.58
CA GLU A 528 3.62 14.98 -34.92
C GLU A 528 2.22 14.83 -34.33
N GLU A 529 2.04 15.15 -33.03
CA GLU A 529 0.73 15.13 -32.38
C GLU A 529 -0.27 16.10 -32.97
N GLN A 530 0.18 17.29 -33.37
CA GLN A 530 -0.67 18.27 -34.04
C GLN A 530 -1.08 17.81 -35.45
N VAL A 531 -0.15 17.16 -36.15
CA VAL A 531 -0.43 16.58 -37.48
C VAL A 531 -1.38 15.38 -37.34
N ALA A 532 -1.13 14.48 -36.36
CA ALA A 532 -1.98 13.33 -36.09
C ALA A 532 -3.40 13.73 -35.65
N LYS A 533 -3.54 14.72 -34.76
CA LYS A 533 -4.85 15.29 -34.38
C LYS A 533 -5.61 15.90 -35.54
N ARG A 534 -4.90 16.54 -36.49
CA ARG A 534 -5.53 17.06 -37.70
C ARG A 534 -5.89 15.98 -38.71
N ALA A 535 -5.13 14.88 -38.75
CA ALA A 535 -5.43 13.73 -39.59
C ALA A 535 -6.67 12.98 -39.07
N SER A 536 -6.73 12.68 -37.76
CA SER A 536 -7.88 12.01 -37.15
C SER A 536 -9.16 12.84 -37.17
N ALA A 537 -9.08 14.17 -37.00
CA ALA A 537 -10.23 15.05 -37.14
C ALA A 537 -10.77 15.11 -38.61
N LYS A 538 -9.90 14.88 -39.60
CA LYS A 538 -10.33 14.70 -40.97
C LYS A 538 -10.97 13.33 -41.24
N GLU A 539 -10.45 12.28 -40.65
CA GLU A 539 -11.02 10.94 -40.76
C GLU A 539 -12.39 10.82 -40.06
N GLU A 540 -12.58 11.42 -38.90
CA GLU A 540 -13.88 11.51 -38.24
C GLU A 540 -14.89 12.31 -39.04
N GLY A 541 -14.46 13.41 -39.66
CA GLY A 541 -15.31 14.20 -40.56
C GLY A 541 -15.73 13.45 -41.82
N VAL A 542 -14.86 12.61 -42.37
CA VAL A 542 -15.15 11.77 -43.55
C VAL A 542 -16.05 10.57 -43.15
N THR A 543 -15.79 9.95 -42.01
CA THR A 543 -16.60 8.82 -41.54
C THR A 543 -18.00 9.25 -41.11
N ALA A 544 -18.14 10.43 -40.48
CA ALA A 544 -19.45 11.01 -40.14
C ALA A 544 -20.26 11.40 -41.43
N SER A 545 -19.59 11.90 -42.45
CA SER A 545 -20.25 12.22 -43.74
C SER A 545 -20.66 10.98 -44.55
N LEU A 546 -19.87 9.90 -44.48
CA LEU A 546 -20.20 8.60 -45.07
C LEU A 546 -21.33 7.90 -44.30
N GLY A 547 -21.35 7.99 -42.97
CA GLY A 547 -22.43 7.46 -42.14
C GLY A 547 -23.78 8.13 -42.37
N THR A 548 -23.78 9.45 -42.58
CA THR A 548 -25.00 10.24 -42.90
C THR A 548 -25.53 9.94 -44.29
N GLN A 549 -24.66 9.69 -45.28
CA GLN A 549 -25.05 9.28 -46.63
C GLN A 549 -25.55 7.83 -46.69
N ALA A 550 -24.97 6.91 -45.92
CA ALA A 550 -25.44 5.53 -45.81
C ALA A 550 -26.82 5.44 -45.13
N GLY A 551 -27.08 6.29 -44.13
CA GLY A 551 -28.38 6.36 -43.44
C GLY A 551 -29.51 6.91 -44.29
N GLN A 552 -29.22 7.79 -45.28
CA GLN A 552 -30.21 8.33 -46.21
C GLN A 552 -30.55 7.37 -47.37
N LEU A 553 -29.69 6.41 -47.66
CA LEU A 553 -29.94 5.39 -48.71
C LEU A 553 -30.84 4.24 -48.28
N VAL A 554 -31.05 4.05 -46.97
CA VAL A 554 -31.85 2.94 -46.41
C VAL A 554 -33.33 3.32 -46.26
N THR A 555 -33.72 4.61 -46.39
CA THR A 555 -35.10 5.06 -46.07
C THR A 555 -35.95 5.46 -47.28
N ALA A 556 -35.54 5.20 -48.53
CA ALA A 556 -36.40 5.52 -49.69
C ALA A 556 -36.36 4.42 -50.80
N PRO A 557 -37.37 3.56 -50.91
CA PRO A 557 -37.51 2.66 -52.07
C PRO A 557 -38.19 3.43 -53.21
N GLY A 558 -37.44 3.62 -54.30
CA GLY A 558 -38.01 3.94 -55.60
C GLY A 558 -37.82 5.36 -56.12
N THR A 559 -36.61 5.70 -56.54
CA THR A 559 -36.32 6.65 -57.63
C THR A 559 -34.78 6.82 -57.81
N ALA A 560 -34.09 5.72 -58.09
CA ALA A 560 -32.61 5.69 -58.01
C ALA A 560 -31.87 5.90 -59.33
N ALA A 561 -32.53 6.31 -60.42
CA ALA A 561 -31.86 6.41 -61.73
C ALA A 561 -31.59 7.82 -62.25
N ALA A 562 -32.11 8.90 -61.65
CA ALA A 562 -31.99 10.25 -62.19
C ALA A 562 -31.02 11.17 -61.42
N ASN A 563 -30.54 10.78 -60.22
CA ASN A 563 -29.72 11.68 -59.40
C ASN A 563 -28.21 11.33 -59.32
N ALA A 564 -27.78 10.26 -60.02
CA ALA A 564 -26.35 9.88 -60.01
C ALA A 564 -25.43 10.81 -60.82
N THR A 565 -25.99 11.56 -61.79
CA THR A 565 -25.22 12.51 -62.60
C THR A 565 -25.11 13.92 -62.01
N ALA A 566 -25.95 14.28 -61.03
CA ALA A 566 -25.88 15.58 -60.36
C ALA A 566 -24.92 15.58 -59.16
N ALA A 567 -24.65 14.40 -58.56
CA ALA A 567 -23.77 14.30 -57.41
C ALA A 567 -22.27 14.39 -57.76
N THR A 568 -21.87 14.01 -58.96
CA THR A 568 -20.49 14.11 -59.44
C THR A 568 -20.09 15.56 -59.85
N ALA A 569 -21.07 16.41 -60.23
CA ALA A 569 -20.81 17.83 -60.54
C ALA A 569 -20.74 18.70 -59.23
N ALA A 570 -21.40 18.29 -58.15
CA ALA A 570 -21.36 19.02 -56.87
C ALA A 570 -20.09 18.76 -56.03
N ALA A 571 -19.37 17.67 -56.31
CA ALA A 571 -18.11 17.35 -55.58
C ALA A 571 -16.90 18.16 -56.13
N ALA A 572 -17.01 18.76 -57.31
CA ALA A 572 -15.94 19.53 -57.93
C ALA A 572 -15.93 21.03 -57.57
N SER A 573 -16.92 21.53 -56.79
CA SER A 573 -17.02 22.97 -56.47
C SER A 573 -17.10 23.25 -54.94
N ARG A 574 -16.43 22.45 -54.11
CA ARG A 574 -16.16 22.90 -52.74
C ARG A 574 -15.07 23.96 -52.79
N LYS A 575 -15.47 25.19 -52.77
CA LYS A 575 -14.63 26.35 -52.51
C LYS A 575 -13.83 26.10 -51.26
N THR A 576 -12.51 25.99 -51.41
CA THR A 576 -11.56 26.10 -50.31
C THR A 576 -11.94 27.39 -49.57
N ASP A 577 -12.24 27.29 -48.29
CA ASP A 577 -12.64 28.44 -47.49
C ASP A 577 -11.49 29.44 -47.49
N VAL A 578 -11.69 30.54 -48.25
CA VAL A 578 -10.72 31.61 -48.45
C VAL A 578 -10.26 32.19 -47.12
N GLY A 579 -11.13 32.12 -46.08
CA GLY A 579 -10.79 32.55 -44.72
C GLY A 579 -9.73 31.68 -44.07
N THR A 580 -9.78 30.36 -44.28
CA THR A 580 -8.78 29.43 -43.70
C THR A 580 -7.44 29.52 -44.43
N VAL A 581 -7.45 29.70 -45.76
CA VAL A 581 -6.23 29.90 -46.53
C VAL A 581 -5.62 31.28 -46.25
N ALA A 582 -6.45 32.31 -46.10
CA ALA A 582 -6.01 33.65 -45.71
C ALA A 582 -5.45 33.66 -44.28
N ALA A 583 -6.10 32.99 -43.31
CA ALA A 583 -5.57 32.87 -41.95
C ALA A 583 -4.26 32.06 -41.88
N LEU A 584 -4.11 31.01 -42.69
CA LEU A 584 -2.85 30.27 -42.83
C LEU A 584 -1.77 31.12 -43.53
N GLY A 585 -2.15 31.89 -44.53
CA GLY A 585 -1.27 32.84 -45.24
C GLY A 585 -0.76 33.95 -44.32
N VAL A 586 -1.64 34.53 -43.49
CA VAL A 586 -1.26 35.55 -42.51
C VAL A 586 -0.38 34.95 -41.38
N ALA A 587 -0.71 33.75 -40.90
CA ALA A 587 0.11 33.07 -39.92
C ALA A 587 1.49 32.66 -40.46
N LEU A 588 1.56 32.13 -41.67
CA LEU A 588 2.83 31.85 -42.36
C LEU A 588 3.57 33.13 -42.73
N GLY A 589 2.85 34.17 -43.17
CA GLY A 589 3.43 35.47 -43.49
C GLY A 589 4.02 36.18 -42.29
N SER A 590 3.35 36.13 -41.14
CA SER A 590 3.89 36.71 -39.89
C SER A 590 5.09 35.92 -39.36
N ILE A 591 5.07 34.59 -39.43
CA ILE A 591 6.23 33.74 -39.10
C ILE A 591 7.39 34.01 -40.07
N SER A 592 7.10 34.14 -41.39
CA SER A 592 8.12 34.46 -42.39
C SER A 592 8.71 35.85 -42.18
N ALA A 593 7.91 36.88 -41.87
CA ALA A 593 8.41 38.20 -41.55
C ALA A 593 9.30 38.24 -40.29
N VAL A 594 8.93 37.51 -39.23
CA VAL A 594 9.75 37.36 -38.03
C VAL A 594 11.05 36.60 -38.33
N LEU A 595 10.96 35.52 -39.14
CA LEU A 595 12.14 34.76 -39.56
C LEU A 595 13.08 35.62 -40.41
N VAL A 596 12.55 36.37 -41.42
CA VAL A 596 13.35 37.28 -42.25
C VAL A 596 13.99 38.40 -41.41
N GLY A 597 13.26 38.95 -40.41
CA GLY A 597 13.81 39.92 -39.47
C GLY A 597 14.93 39.36 -38.59
N ILE A 598 14.76 38.13 -38.12
CA ILE A 598 15.78 37.40 -37.34
C ILE A 598 16.98 37.07 -38.22
N PHE A 599 16.74 36.55 -39.45
CA PHE A 599 17.82 36.22 -40.39
C PHE A 599 18.58 37.50 -40.83
N GLY A 600 17.89 38.63 -41.06
CA GLY A 600 18.54 39.90 -41.36
C GLY A 600 19.49 40.35 -40.24
N LYS A 601 19.00 40.34 -39.00
CA LYS A 601 19.83 40.66 -37.82
C LYS A 601 20.95 39.65 -37.59
N PHE A 602 20.71 38.38 -37.94
CA PHE A 602 21.71 37.33 -37.83
C PHE A 602 22.86 37.51 -38.85
N ILE A 603 22.54 37.95 -40.04
CA ILE A 603 23.54 38.28 -41.08
C ILE A 603 24.35 39.52 -40.68
N ASP A 604 23.75 40.51 -40.01
CA ASP A 604 24.43 41.73 -39.50
C ASP A 604 25.52 41.44 -38.46
N LEU A 605 25.53 40.25 -37.80
CA LEU A 605 26.53 39.85 -36.84
C LEU A 605 27.93 39.58 -37.45
N GLY A 606 28.03 39.38 -38.77
CA GLY A 606 29.31 39.17 -39.45
C GLY A 606 30.14 38.01 -38.86
N PRO A 607 31.41 38.28 -38.49
CA PRO A 607 32.29 37.21 -37.94
C PRO A 607 31.78 36.58 -36.66
N TRP A 608 30.79 37.18 -35.97
CA TRP A 608 30.20 36.67 -34.76
C TRP A 608 29.06 35.66 -35.01
N ILE A 609 28.67 35.39 -36.29
CA ILE A 609 27.65 34.40 -36.63
C ILE A 609 27.86 33.03 -35.97
N PRO A 610 29.07 32.43 -35.98
CA PRO A 610 29.29 31.13 -35.28
C PRO A 610 29.01 31.20 -33.78
N VAL A 611 29.41 32.30 -33.14
CA VAL A 611 29.18 32.53 -31.72
C VAL A 611 27.70 32.72 -31.41
N ALA A 612 26.98 33.46 -32.27
CA ALA A 612 25.55 33.65 -32.17
C ALA A 612 24.76 32.33 -32.33
N LEU A 613 25.18 31.48 -33.30
CA LEU A 613 24.60 30.15 -33.49
C LEU A 613 24.80 29.24 -32.27
N VAL A 614 26.02 29.20 -31.72
CA VAL A 614 26.32 28.48 -30.50
C VAL A 614 25.51 29.06 -29.35
N GLY A 615 25.39 30.39 -29.24
CA GLY A 615 24.59 31.09 -28.23
C GLY A 615 23.10 30.72 -28.32
N LEU A 616 22.55 30.66 -29.54
CA LEU A 616 21.16 30.27 -29.78
C LEU A 616 20.92 28.80 -29.38
N ILE A 617 21.80 27.91 -29.79
CA ILE A 617 21.74 26.49 -29.41
C ILE A 617 21.87 26.37 -27.89
N ALA A 618 22.78 27.11 -27.28
CA ALA A 618 22.95 27.12 -25.82
C ALA A 618 21.73 27.71 -25.07
N ALA A 619 21.08 28.73 -25.67
CA ALA A 619 19.86 29.31 -25.08
C ALA A 619 18.67 28.33 -25.14
N ILE A 620 18.56 27.51 -26.17
CA ILE A 620 17.50 26.49 -26.31
C ILE A 620 17.81 25.28 -25.45
N SER A 621 19.03 24.74 -25.53
CA SER A 621 19.41 23.49 -24.85
C SER A 621 19.96 23.71 -23.43
N GLY A 622 20.50 24.89 -23.11
CA GLY A 622 21.13 25.22 -21.86
C GLY A 622 20.25 25.01 -20.62
N PRO A 623 19.02 25.54 -20.58
CA PRO A 623 18.10 25.33 -19.48
C PRO A 623 17.79 23.85 -19.25
N SER A 624 17.59 23.08 -20.33
CA SER A 624 17.34 21.64 -20.27
C SER A 624 18.55 20.88 -19.73
N MET A 625 19.75 21.21 -20.19
CA MET A 625 21.02 20.63 -19.70
C MET A 625 21.25 20.95 -18.22
N MET A 626 20.97 22.19 -17.79
CA MET A 626 21.14 22.62 -16.40
C MET A 626 20.15 21.88 -15.48
N ILE A 627 18.88 21.77 -15.87
CA ILE A 627 17.89 20.99 -15.13
C ILE A 627 18.30 19.51 -15.05
N ALA A 628 18.77 18.94 -16.14
CA ALA A 628 19.26 17.57 -16.16
C ALA A 628 20.47 17.39 -15.24
N TRP A 629 21.43 18.31 -15.28
CA TRP A 629 22.59 18.28 -14.41
C TRP A 629 22.20 18.33 -12.93
N LEU A 630 21.24 19.20 -12.55
CA LEU A 630 20.69 19.26 -11.20
C LEU A 630 20.00 17.95 -10.81
N LYS A 631 19.13 17.40 -11.68
CA LYS A 631 18.43 16.14 -11.45
C LYS A 631 19.43 14.98 -11.28
N LEU A 632 20.46 14.89 -12.12
CA LEU A 632 21.49 13.85 -12.06
C LEU A 632 22.28 13.89 -10.74
N ARG A 633 22.51 15.09 -10.16
CA ARG A 633 23.14 15.25 -8.85
C ARG A 633 22.23 14.94 -7.67
N GLN A 634 20.91 15.03 -7.88
CA GLN A 634 19.89 14.81 -6.87
C GLN A 634 19.32 13.38 -6.88
N ARG A 635 19.78 12.53 -7.80
CA ARG A 635 19.30 11.14 -7.85
C ARG A 635 19.56 10.43 -6.54
N SER A 636 18.52 9.77 -6.02
CA SER A 636 18.55 9.07 -4.75
C SER A 636 17.82 7.72 -4.86
N LEU A 637 18.35 6.72 -4.17
CA LEU A 637 17.71 5.41 -4.01
C LEU A 637 16.59 5.47 -2.95
N GLY A 638 16.68 6.36 -1.97
CA GLY A 638 15.75 6.45 -0.84
C GLY A 638 14.28 6.37 -1.25
N PRO A 639 13.76 7.28 -2.10
CA PRO A 639 12.33 7.27 -2.46
C PRO A 639 11.85 5.99 -3.17
N ILE A 640 12.74 5.24 -3.82
CA ILE A 640 12.42 3.94 -4.44
C ILE A 640 12.22 2.89 -3.34
N LEU A 641 13.13 2.83 -2.38
CA LEU A 641 13.05 1.89 -1.27
C LEU A 641 11.95 2.25 -0.26
N ASP A 642 11.78 3.55 0.05
CA ASP A 642 10.67 4.02 0.90
C ASP A 642 9.31 3.61 0.33
N ALA A 643 9.17 3.66 -1.01
CA ALA A 643 7.96 3.22 -1.70
C ALA A 643 7.75 1.69 -1.62
N SER A 644 8.80 0.91 -1.41
CA SER A 644 8.78 -0.55 -1.21
C SER A 644 8.68 -0.95 0.27
N GLY A 645 8.41 -0.01 1.18
CA GLY A 645 8.18 -0.29 2.60
C GLY A 645 9.41 -0.16 3.50
N TRP A 646 10.57 0.22 2.96
CA TRP A 646 11.74 0.58 3.77
C TRP A 646 11.53 1.94 4.46
N ALA A 647 12.30 2.22 5.50
CA ALA A 647 12.47 3.56 6.04
C ALA A 647 13.94 3.97 5.90
N ILE A 648 14.24 4.71 4.85
CA ILE A 648 15.63 5.08 4.53
C ILE A 648 16.02 6.36 5.28
N ASN A 649 17.01 6.25 6.14
CA ASN A 649 17.55 7.37 6.93
C ASN A 649 18.69 8.13 6.21
N GLY A 650 19.43 7.44 5.36
CA GLY A 650 20.53 8.00 4.59
C GLY A 650 20.10 8.67 3.28
N ARG A 651 20.89 9.61 2.77
CA ARG A 651 20.59 10.30 1.48
C ARG A 651 20.72 9.41 0.25
N MET A 652 21.40 8.30 0.29
CA MET A 652 21.55 7.26 -0.74
C MET A 652 21.67 7.79 -2.18
N ARG A 653 22.62 8.71 -2.41
CA ARG A 653 22.81 9.33 -3.74
C ARG A 653 23.38 8.34 -4.76
N ILE A 654 22.82 8.33 -5.96
CA ILE A 654 23.33 7.59 -7.11
C ILE A 654 24.16 8.56 -7.96
N ASN A 655 25.48 8.56 -7.78
CA ASN A 655 26.39 9.38 -8.59
C ASN A 655 26.55 8.80 -10.01
N LEU A 656 27.18 9.54 -10.93
CA LEU A 656 27.34 9.13 -12.31
C LEU A 656 28.14 7.83 -12.48
N PRO A 657 29.27 7.60 -11.76
CA PRO A 657 30.01 6.35 -11.85
C PRO A 657 29.20 5.14 -11.42
N LEU A 658 28.55 5.21 -10.24
CA LEU A 658 27.65 4.16 -9.74
C LEU A 658 26.48 3.93 -10.72
N GLY A 659 25.84 5.01 -11.21
CA GLY A 659 24.76 4.89 -12.18
C GLY A 659 25.18 4.15 -13.46
N ARG A 660 26.38 4.40 -13.98
CA ARG A 660 26.90 3.68 -15.14
C ARG A 660 27.20 2.21 -14.87
N SER A 661 27.49 1.86 -13.62
CA SER A 661 27.72 0.47 -13.23
C SER A 661 26.41 -0.31 -13.03
N LEU A 662 25.32 0.38 -12.64
CA LEU A 662 24.00 -0.22 -12.42
C LEU A 662 23.18 -0.39 -13.70
N SER A 663 23.43 0.44 -14.72
CA SER A 663 22.82 0.29 -16.06
C SER A 663 23.94 0.23 -17.09
N GLN A 664 24.17 -0.94 -17.65
CA GLN A 664 25.25 -1.19 -18.61
C GLN A 664 24.66 -1.28 -20.03
N THR A 665 25.24 -0.54 -20.95
CA THR A 665 24.91 -0.65 -22.39
C THR A 665 25.80 -1.68 -23.06
N ALA A 666 25.26 -2.37 -24.06
CA ALA A 666 26.01 -3.33 -24.86
C ALA A 666 27.26 -2.68 -25.46
N LYS A 667 28.40 -3.39 -25.35
CA LYS A 667 29.67 -2.99 -25.94
C LYS A 667 30.20 -4.15 -26.74
N VAL A 668 30.74 -3.84 -27.93
CA VAL A 668 31.43 -4.86 -28.73
C VAL A 668 32.70 -5.27 -28.00
N PRO A 669 32.96 -6.57 -27.84
CA PRO A 669 34.15 -7.07 -27.18
C PRO A 669 35.45 -6.49 -27.77
N VAL A 670 36.45 -6.28 -26.91
CA VAL A 670 37.76 -5.83 -27.34
C VAL A 670 38.39 -6.91 -28.23
N GLY A 671 38.90 -6.52 -29.42
CA GLY A 671 39.47 -7.45 -30.39
C GLY A 671 38.43 -8.08 -31.34
N ALA A 672 37.15 -7.77 -31.24
CA ALA A 672 36.15 -8.26 -32.19
C ALA A 672 36.38 -7.65 -33.58
N ARG A 673 36.32 -8.48 -34.63
CA ARG A 673 36.38 -8.05 -36.02
C ARG A 673 34.97 -7.59 -36.45
N ARG A 674 34.85 -6.36 -37.00
CA ARG A 674 33.63 -5.88 -37.60
C ARG A 674 33.69 -6.03 -39.11
N THR A 675 32.66 -6.58 -39.72
CA THR A 675 32.48 -6.53 -41.18
C THR A 675 32.09 -5.10 -41.55
N ALA A 676 32.82 -4.50 -42.46
CA ALA A 676 32.81 -3.05 -42.71
C ALA A 676 31.60 -2.54 -43.54
N GLY A 677 30.63 -3.34 -43.86
CA GLY A 677 29.47 -2.90 -44.66
C GLY A 677 28.16 -3.43 -44.16
N ASP A 678 27.23 -2.55 -43.86
CA ASP A 678 25.81 -2.90 -43.74
C ASP A 678 25.22 -2.90 -45.17
N PRO A 679 24.77 -4.07 -45.69
CA PRO A 679 24.21 -4.17 -47.01
C PRO A 679 22.90 -3.37 -47.17
N TYR A 680 22.28 -3.00 -46.05
CA TYR A 680 21.04 -2.21 -46.00
C TYR A 680 21.25 -0.79 -45.44
N ALA A 681 22.50 -0.34 -45.33
CA ALA A 681 22.77 1.02 -44.88
C ALA A 681 22.12 2.03 -45.86
N GLU A 682 21.18 2.81 -45.34
CA GLU A 682 20.68 3.95 -46.04
C GLU A 682 21.82 4.92 -46.35
N GLY A 683 22.08 5.16 -47.63
CA GLY A 683 23.16 6.04 -48.04
C GLY A 683 22.93 7.45 -47.50
N ASN A 684 23.74 7.85 -46.52
CA ASN A 684 23.73 9.22 -45.98
C ASN A 684 24.18 10.29 -47.02
N GLY A 685 24.25 9.93 -48.31
CA GLY A 685 24.73 10.77 -49.35
C GLY A 685 23.99 12.10 -49.45
N LEU A 686 22.65 12.07 -49.42
CA LEU A 686 21.82 13.30 -49.45
C LEU A 686 22.06 14.17 -48.19
N ARG A 687 22.13 13.59 -47.05
CA ARG A 687 22.39 14.33 -45.79
C ARG A 687 23.80 14.91 -45.76
N ASN A 688 24.80 14.14 -46.22
CA ASN A 688 26.19 14.59 -46.25
C ASN A 688 26.38 15.67 -47.32
N THR A 689 25.71 15.54 -48.48
CA THR A 689 25.72 16.59 -49.50
C THR A 689 25.01 17.86 -49.04
N LEU A 690 23.87 17.76 -48.34
CA LEU A 690 23.19 18.93 -47.75
C LEU A 690 24.04 19.60 -46.68
N VAL A 691 24.69 18.82 -45.81
CA VAL A 691 25.61 19.37 -44.80
C VAL A 691 26.83 19.98 -45.44
N ALA A 692 27.43 19.35 -46.47
CA ALA A 692 28.56 19.91 -47.23
C ALA A 692 28.15 21.21 -47.94
N LEU A 693 26.98 21.23 -48.60
CA LEU A 693 26.44 22.43 -49.21
C LEU A 693 26.18 23.55 -48.22
N ALA A 694 25.63 23.22 -47.04
CA ALA A 694 25.40 24.18 -45.96
C ALA A 694 26.73 24.75 -45.44
N VAL A 695 27.76 23.90 -45.24
CA VAL A 695 29.11 24.34 -44.83
C VAL A 695 29.75 25.19 -45.91
N VAL A 696 29.66 24.80 -47.20
CA VAL A 696 30.18 25.60 -48.31
C VAL A 696 29.45 26.93 -48.46
N ALA A 697 28.11 26.95 -48.32
CA ALA A 697 27.32 28.18 -48.32
C ALA A 697 27.70 29.11 -47.14
N LEU A 698 27.94 28.53 -45.97
CA LEU A 698 28.35 29.30 -44.77
C LEU A 698 29.77 29.85 -44.94
N LEU A 699 30.70 29.08 -45.52
CA LEU A 699 32.05 29.54 -45.83
C LEU A 699 32.04 30.60 -46.92
N ALA A 700 31.22 30.45 -47.98
CA ALA A 700 31.05 31.43 -49.04
C ALA A 700 30.45 32.76 -48.48
N LEU A 701 29.45 32.66 -47.60
CA LEU A 701 28.85 33.81 -46.93
C LEU A 701 29.82 34.50 -46.00
N MET A 702 30.67 33.73 -45.30
CA MET A 702 31.74 34.24 -44.46
C MET A 702 32.84 34.93 -45.30
N ALA A 703 33.28 34.32 -46.41
CA ALA A 703 34.25 34.89 -47.34
C ALA A 703 33.72 36.20 -48.01
N TRP A 704 32.45 36.22 -48.37
CA TRP A 704 31.77 37.42 -48.88
C TRP A 704 31.70 38.52 -47.80
N ARG A 705 31.38 38.17 -46.60
CA ARG A 705 31.29 39.11 -45.47
C ARG A 705 32.64 39.66 -45.04
N LEU A 706 33.73 38.86 -45.13
CA LEU A 706 35.09 39.23 -44.79
C LEU A 706 35.84 39.93 -45.91
N HIS A 707 35.14 40.28 -46.99
CA HIS A 707 35.70 40.96 -48.16
C HIS A 707 36.79 40.15 -48.91
N TRP A 708 36.86 38.82 -48.67
CA TRP A 708 37.87 37.97 -49.30
C TRP A 708 37.58 37.71 -50.79
N VAL A 709 36.31 37.85 -51.21
CA VAL A 709 35.86 37.60 -52.58
C VAL A 709 35.50 38.88 -53.34
N ASP A 710 35.72 40.09 -52.78
CA ASP A 710 35.36 41.36 -53.35
C ASP A 710 36.06 41.59 -54.73
N GLY A 711 37.28 41.04 -54.91
CA GLY A 711 37.99 41.08 -56.18
C GLY A 711 37.39 40.22 -57.31
N LEU A 712 36.49 39.32 -56.99
CA LEU A 712 35.84 38.36 -57.90
C LEU A 712 34.37 38.74 -58.19
N LEU A 713 33.80 39.66 -57.39
CA LEU A 713 32.39 40.04 -57.47
C LEU A 713 32.21 41.39 -58.14
N PRO A 714 31.14 41.58 -58.96
CA PRO A 714 30.80 42.89 -59.50
C PRO A 714 30.55 43.92 -58.38
N ALA A 715 30.87 45.18 -58.56
CA ALA A 715 30.83 46.25 -57.57
C ALA A 715 29.48 46.39 -56.81
N GLY A 716 28.36 45.99 -57.43
CA GLY A 716 27.03 46.01 -56.79
C GLY A 716 26.71 44.78 -55.90
N TRP A 717 27.58 43.75 -55.87
CA TRP A 717 27.42 42.53 -55.13
C TRP A 717 28.43 42.40 -53.93
N GLN A 718 29.25 43.43 -53.77
CA GLN A 718 30.21 43.51 -52.68
C GLN A 718 29.49 43.89 -51.42
N TYR A 719 29.85 43.26 -50.28
CA TYR A 719 29.22 43.56 -49.00
C TYR A 719 29.54 45.01 -48.55
N GLY A 720 28.53 45.84 -48.33
CA GLY A 720 28.67 47.23 -47.93
C GLY A 720 28.81 48.22 -49.13
N ALA A 721 28.64 47.78 -50.37
CA ALA A 721 28.55 48.70 -51.53
C ALA A 721 27.36 49.62 -51.31
N ALA A 722 27.61 50.91 -51.20
CA ALA A 722 26.57 51.91 -51.08
C ALA A 722 25.65 51.84 -52.32
N PRO A 723 24.31 51.89 -52.22
CA PRO A 723 23.43 51.96 -53.38
C PRO A 723 23.77 53.14 -54.22
N ALA A 724 23.93 52.96 -55.57
CA ALA A 724 24.26 53.98 -56.48
C ALA A 724 23.29 55.17 -56.35
N ALA A 725 23.87 56.36 -56.18
CA ALA A 725 23.11 57.55 -55.92
C ALA A 725 22.07 57.81 -57.06
N VAL A 726 20.83 57.84 -56.69
CA VAL A 726 19.73 58.35 -57.57
C VAL A 726 19.89 59.88 -57.69
N PRO A 727 19.87 60.44 -58.88
CA PRO A 727 20.05 61.88 -59.04
C PRO A 727 18.91 62.64 -58.34
N ALA A 728 19.32 63.69 -57.60
CA ALA A 728 18.43 64.49 -56.75
C ALA A 728 17.42 65.30 -57.63
N ALA A 729 16.15 65.24 -57.31
CA ALA A 729 15.09 66.14 -57.74
C ALA A 729 15.16 67.45 -56.91
N PRO A 730 14.79 68.66 -57.50
CA PRO A 730 15.07 69.92 -56.86
C PRO A 730 14.22 70.18 -55.58
N GLU A 731 14.89 70.94 -54.77
CA GLU A 731 14.53 71.42 -53.42
C GLU A 731 13.25 72.26 -53.44
N SER A 732 12.25 71.96 -52.70
CA SER A 732 11.11 72.82 -52.37
C SER A 732 11.20 73.31 -50.90
N ALA A 733 10.93 74.62 -50.76
CA ALA A 733 11.15 75.43 -49.55
C ALA A 733 10.53 74.94 -48.23
N PRO A 734 11.07 75.37 -47.09
CA PRO A 734 10.69 74.83 -45.80
C PRO A 734 9.38 75.40 -45.25
N ALA A 735 8.55 74.55 -44.64
CA ALA A 735 7.37 74.93 -43.85
C ALA A 735 7.72 75.24 -42.40
N PRO A 736 6.97 76.10 -41.68
CA PRO A 736 7.35 76.60 -40.36
C PRO A 736 7.07 75.58 -39.23
N ALA A 737 7.89 75.72 -38.17
CA ALA A 737 7.90 74.84 -37.00
C ALA A 737 6.61 74.94 -36.12
N PRO A 738 6.13 73.85 -35.57
CA PRO A 738 5.06 73.89 -34.56
C PRO A 738 5.57 74.21 -33.12
N ALA A 739 4.71 74.90 -32.37
CA ALA A 739 4.95 75.40 -31.01
C ALA A 739 5.08 74.28 -29.95
N PRO A 740 5.76 74.54 -28.83
CA PRO A 740 6.00 73.52 -27.81
C PRO A 740 4.79 73.23 -26.93
N ALA A 741 4.60 71.93 -26.61
CA ALA A 741 3.57 71.45 -25.70
C ALA A 741 3.93 71.67 -24.24
N PRO A 742 2.93 71.88 -23.32
CA PRO A 742 3.17 72.16 -21.93
C PRO A 742 3.60 70.95 -21.10
N ALA A 743 4.37 71.16 -20.04
CA ALA A 743 4.92 70.17 -19.12
C ALA A 743 3.84 69.47 -18.29
N PRO A 744 4.03 68.21 -17.91
CA PRO A 744 3.13 67.53 -17.01
C PRO A 744 3.37 67.84 -15.53
N ALA A 745 2.29 67.91 -14.75
CA ALA A 745 2.25 68.17 -13.31
C ALA A 745 2.80 67.00 -12.47
N PRO A 746 3.32 67.29 -11.26
CA PRO A 746 3.93 66.26 -10.43
C PRO A 746 2.91 65.38 -9.72
N ALA A 747 3.23 64.07 -9.58
CA ALA A 747 2.47 63.05 -8.88
C ALA A 747 2.59 63.20 -7.37
N PRO A 748 1.56 62.87 -6.57
CA PRO A 748 1.60 62.94 -5.12
C PRO A 748 2.32 61.74 -4.48
N ALA A 749 2.95 61.98 -3.35
CA ALA A 749 3.69 61.06 -2.53
C ALA A 749 2.79 60.00 -1.87
N PRO A 750 3.27 58.76 -1.60
CA PRO A 750 2.51 57.78 -0.89
C PRO A 750 2.54 58.00 0.63
N ALA A 751 1.36 57.93 1.23
CA ALA A 751 1.16 57.93 2.68
C ALA A 751 1.63 56.63 3.32
N ALA A 752 2.30 56.73 4.44
CA ALA A 752 2.64 55.65 5.34
C ALA A 752 1.37 55.11 6.03
N ALA A 753 1.23 53.80 6.10
CA ALA A 753 0.33 53.14 7.04
C ALA A 753 1.11 52.12 7.83
N ALA A 754 1.21 52.39 9.14
CA ALA A 754 1.61 51.45 10.16
C ALA A 754 0.51 50.42 10.42
N GLN A 755 0.84 49.20 10.52
CA GLN A 755 0.63 48.17 11.57
C GLN A 755 1.00 46.80 11.03
#